data_f555acb827b40c63e45a157c1d864a4b
#
_entry.id   f555acb827b40c63e45a157c1d864a4b
#
_cell.length_a   1.000
_cell.length_b   1.000
_cell.length_c   1.000
_cell.angle_alpha   90.00
_cell.angle_beta   90.00
_cell.angle_gamma   90.00
#
_symmetry.space_group_name_H-M   'P 1'
#
loop_
_entity.id
_entity.type
_entity.pdbx_description
1 polymer ?
#
loop_
_entity_poly.entity_id
_entity_poly.type
_entity_poly.pdbx_seq_one_letter_code
_entity_poly.pdbx_strand_id
1 'polypeptide(L)'
;MKKITFLSALIAIPMAMSAQSQIYPQHFDLQNVRLLDGPFRKAMVTNDHHLLKYDADRLMTPLIRQAGLNEKEGSRYYGWVEKHPSFPNWGQKDWSLEGHIGGHYLTALALAYAATDDASMKKQLKERLDYCLNIVKDCQDAYAADTKGLRGFVGGQPINQIWTGLYADNLTEFRKYGHWVPFYCEHKILAGLRDAWLYAGSKVARECFKNICDWSVLVVSNLSDSDMQAILGFEHGGMNETLVDAYTIFGDKRYLDAAKKYSHQYMVKGMQGEGTYSKTFLNGKHANTQVPKYIGFQRIAQEDASASDYKAAAHNFWEDVANNRTVCIGGNSVNEHFLSQDNCEKYITAPDGPESCNTNNMLKLSEMLFDSSHDARYADFYEYAMWNHILSTQDPKTGGYVYFTSLQPQAYRIYSQPNEGMWCCVGTGMENHSKYAHFIYTHDGKQTLYVNLFTASTLKDKNFALTQQTNFPYEQATKIIVDKAGAYTIAIRHPRWVTEGYSVTINGEKQSVSVERGRASYVTLNRKWRKGDVIQVSLPMELRMEECPNYTDYVAFEYGPMLLGAQTTAMDKNDEKVTGLPYESLRNEYGDDSRMGHSYGVRGRTLSLSSAPLLLCDRSKVMQRISVSDPDRLQFKIKVDANTGSTEKVYPWTTLTLRPFYEIQHARYMCYWYQRPQEVFAQSDMTRADREARAINDRTVDFVATGEQQSEAGHKADYSTDSRYGAYRDEFYRDCQKGGHVEYTLVNTTGKSEDLSLMLRYTTADKGRVATISIDDEPLQVITIPAKAENTDGKGFFNMTLPLPAKMLTEKNGKGVKKEIRVRMTATGDTPMPGCYYVRLLKK
;
A
#
# COMPACT_ATOMS: atom_id res chain seq x y z
N MET A 1 -63.39 -8.86 -46.85
CA MET A 1 -62.95 -8.44 -45.54
C MET A 1 -61.51 -8.94 -45.29
N LYS A 2 -60.53 -8.07 -45.47
CA LYS A 2 -59.10 -8.38 -45.20
C LYS A 2 -58.81 -8.10 -43.75
N LYS A 3 -58.41 -9.14 -42.99
CA LYS A 3 -57.92 -8.99 -41.62
C LYS A 3 -56.49 -8.39 -41.63
N ILE A 4 -56.36 -7.18 -41.10
CA ILE A 4 -55.06 -6.53 -40.87
C ILE A 4 -54.60 -7.03 -39.49
N THR A 5 -53.52 -7.84 -39.47
CA THR A 5 -52.84 -8.26 -38.23
C THR A 5 -51.85 -7.18 -37.87
N PHE A 6 -52.07 -6.46 -36.76
CA PHE A 6 -51.07 -5.55 -36.16
C PHE A 6 -49.98 -6.37 -35.49
N LEU A 7 -48.80 -6.33 -36.07
CA LEU A 7 -47.60 -6.86 -35.41
C LEU A 7 -47.06 -5.79 -34.47
N SER A 8 -47.30 -5.92 -33.20
CA SER A 8 -46.67 -5.02 -32.16
C SER A 8 -45.22 -5.37 -32.05
N ALA A 9 -44.34 -4.63 -32.70
CA ALA A 9 -42.91 -4.69 -32.40
C ALA A 9 -42.67 -4.09 -31.02
N LEU A 10 -42.39 -4.96 -30.04
CA LEU A 10 -41.80 -4.52 -28.77
C LEU A 10 -40.40 -3.98 -29.06
N ILE A 11 -40.26 -2.68 -29.13
CA ILE A 11 -38.95 -2.01 -29.05
C ILE A 11 -38.44 -2.23 -27.61
N ALA A 12 -37.53 -3.20 -27.46
CA ALA A 12 -36.75 -3.30 -26.24
C ALA A 12 -35.88 -2.04 -26.16
N ILE A 13 -36.29 -1.09 -25.33
CA ILE A 13 -35.42 0.05 -24.94
C ILE A 13 -34.25 -0.56 -24.20
N PRO A 14 -33.00 -0.46 -24.66
CA PRO A 14 -31.86 -0.91 -23.89
C PRO A 14 -31.86 -0.12 -22.59
N MET A 15 -32.08 -0.81 -21.45
CA MET A 15 -31.87 -0.19 -20.14
C MET A 15 -30.44 0.32 -20.09
N ALA A 16 -30.28 1.61 -19.88
CA ALA A 16 -28.96 2.20 -19.71
C ALA A 16 -28.27 1.50 -18.52
N MET A 17 -27.15 0.89 -18.82
CA MET A 17 -26.27 0.32 -17.79
C MET A 17 -25.80 1.46 -16.88
N SER A 18 -25.58 1.18 -15.58
CA SER A 18 -24.95 2.17 -14.70
C SER A 18 -23.52 2.46 -15.15
N ALA A 19 -23.00 3.61 -14.76
CA ALA A 19 -21.62 3.96 -15.11
C ALA A 19 -20.63 2.92 -14.56
N GLN A 20 -20.83 2.46 -13.34
CA GLN A 20 -19.98 1.46 -12.68
C GLN A 20 -19.99 0.12 -13.43
N SER A 21 -21.15 -0.37 -13.85
CA SER A 21 -21.28 -1.66 -14.55
C SER A 21 -20.68 -1.67 -15.98
N GLN A 22 -20.29 -0.51 -16.52
CA GLN A 22 -19.52 -0.47 -17.76
C GLN A 22 -18.10 -1.02 -17.58
N ILE A 23 -17.47 -0.77 -16.43
CA ILE A 23 -16.10 -1.22 -16.15
C ILE A 23 -16.09 -2.51 -15.32
N TYR A 24 -17.01 -2.62 -14.36
CA TYR A 24 -17.14 -3.76 -13.47
C TYR A 24 -18.45 -4.51 -13.71
N PRO A 25 -18.58 -5.21 -14.86
CA PRO A 25 -19.86 -5.80 -15.27
C PRO A 25 -20.35 -6.95 -14.39
N GLN A 26 -19.49 -7.47 -13.53
CA GLN A 26 -19.80 -8.56 -12.59
C GLN A 26 -19.98 -8.09 -11.15
N HIS A 27 -19.73 -6.80 -10.87
CA HIS A 27 -19.95 -6.21 -9.55
C HIS A 27 -21.30 -5.49 -9.51
N PHE A 28 -21.93 -5.53 -8.35
CA PHE A 28 -23.09 -4.68 -8.08
C PHE A 28 -22.65 -3.23 -7.88
N ASP A 29 -23.50 -2.30 -8.30
CA ASP A 29 -23.26 -0.90 -7.97
C ASP A 29 -23.11 -0.76 -6.47
N LEU A 30 -22.05 -0.05 -6.04
CA LEU A 30 -21.71 0.12 -4.62
C LEU A 30 -22.89 0.70 -3.82
N GLN A 31 -23.72 1.54 -4.43
CA GLN A 31 -24.94 2.06 -3.81
C GLN A 31 -26.03 1.00 -3.58
N ASN A 32 -25.93 -0.17 -4.20
CA ASN A 32 -26.90 -1.28 -4.06
C ASN A 32 -26.50 -2.26 -2.95
N VAL A 33 -25.28 -2.14 -2.42
CA VAL A 33 -24.79 -2.97 -1.31
C VAL A 33 -24.56 -2.07 -0.10
N ARG A 34 -25.25 -2.36 1.00
CA ARG A 34 -25.14 -1.56 2.24
C ARG A 34 -24.59 -2.41 3.37
N LEU A 35 -23.55 -1.89 4.02
CA LEU A 35 -23.02 -2.50 5.24
C LEU A 35 -24.04 -2.31 6.38
N LEU A 36 -24.28 -3.38 7.13
CA LEU A 36 -24.98 -3.34 8.39
C LEU A 36 -23.98 -3.16 9.54
N ASP A 37 -24.47 -3.12 10.78
CA ASP A 37 -23.60 -2.87 11.94
C ASP A 37 -22.47 -3.91 12.03
N GLY A 38 -21.27 -3.43 12.34
CA GLY A 38 -20.06 -4.23 12.39
C GLY A 38 -18.79 -3.41 12.23
N PRO A 39 -17.61 -4.05 12.30
CA PRO A 39 -16.31 -3.35 12.22
C PRO A 39 -16.14 -2.54 10.94
N PHE A 40 -16.52 -3.09 9.80
CA PHE A 40 -16.37 -2.43 8.50
C PHE A 40 -17.27 -1.19 8.35
N ARG A 41 -18.52 -1.26 8.85
CA ARG A 41 -19.39 -0.07 8.87
C ARG A 41 -18.83 1.01 9.77
N LYS A 42 -18.32 0.66 10.95
CA LYS A 42 -17.69 1.62 11.86
C LYS A 42 -16.49 2.30 11.21
N ALA A 43 -15.62 1.53 10.55
CA ALA A 43 -14.47 2.06 9.83
C ALA A 43 -14.88 2.97 8.67
N MET A 44 -15.91 2.60 7.89
CA MET A 44 -16.46 3.42 6.82
C MET A 44 -16.99 4.76 7.34
N VAL A 45 -17.80 4.75 8.39
CA VAL A 45 -18.35 5.98 8.99
C VAL A 45 -17.24 6.87 9.55
N THR A 46 -16.23 6.28 10.20
CA THR A 46 -15.04 7.00 10.66
C THR A 46 -14.33 7.68 9.50
N ASN A 47 -14.19 6.97 8.36
CA ASN A 47 -13.59 7.49 7.14
C ASN A 47 -14.38 8.65 6.56
N ASP A 48 -15.71 8.54 6.45
CA ASP A 48 -16.58 9.60 5.92
C ASP A 48 -16.37 10.92 6.67
N HIS A 49 -16.33 10.86 8.00
CA HIS A 49 -16.05 12.02 8.84
C HIS A 49 -14.62 12.52 8.72
N HIS A 50 -13.65 11.63 8.54
CA HIS A 50 -12.24 11.99 8.38
C HIS A 50 -11.98 12.70 7.05
N LEU A 51 -12.60 12.27 5.96
CA LEU A 51 -12.51 12.90 4.64
C LEU A 51 -12.94 14.37 4.66
N LEU A 52 -13.96 14.71 5.44
CA LEU A 52 -14.44 16.10 5.53
C LEU A 52 -13.55 17.02 6.38
N LYS A 53 -12.58 16.48 7.13
CA LYS A 53 -11.60 17.28 7.91
C LYS A 53 -10.47 17.83 7.04
N TYR A 54 -10.24 17.28 5.83
CA TYR A 54 -9.20 17.76 4.95
C TYR A 54 -9.55 19.14 4.38
N ASP A 55 -8.53 20.00 4.32
CA ASP A 55 -8.60 21.31 3.66
C ASP A 55 -8.52 21.12 2.14
N ALA A 56 -9.69 21.14 1.49
CA ALA A 56 -9.79 20.92 0.04
C ALA A 56 -9.06 21.98 -0.78
N ASP A 57 -9.03 23.24 -0.29
CA ASP A 57 -8.36 24.33 -0.99
C ASP A 57 -6.86 24.05 -1.10
N ARG A 58 -6.25 23.63 0.00
CA ARG A 58 -4.84 23.26 0.03
C ARG A 58 -4.53 21.98 -0.78
N LEU A 59 -5.47 21.01 -0.80
CA LEU A 59 -5.31 19.80 -1.63
C LEU A 59 -5.32 20.12 -3.12
N MET A 60 -6.10 21.12 -3.57
CA MET A 60 -6.20 21.51 -4.97
C MET A 60 -5.13 22.53 -5.40
N THR A 61 -4.42 23.15 -4.47
CA THR A 61 -3.41 24.18 -4.75
C THR A 61 -2.34 23.76 -5.75
N PRO A 62 -1.79 22.53 -5.75
CA PRO A 62 -0.83 22.12 -6.76
C PRO A 62 -1.36 22.25 -8.19
N LEU A 63 -2.63 21.91 -8.42
CA LEU A 63 -3.27 21.99 -9.74
C LEU A 63 -3.45 23.44 -10.18
N ILE A 64 -3.94 24.30 -9.27
CA ILE A 64 -4.16 25.74 -9.50
C ILE A 64 -2.85 26.43 -9.85
N ARG A 65 -1.79 26.15 -9.06
CA ARG A 65 -0.45 26.68 -9.31
C ARG A 65 0.05 26.26 -10.69
N GLN A 66 -0.03 24.98 -11.01
CA GLN A 66 0.51 24.42 -12.23
C GLN A 66 -0.24 24.91 -13.47
N ALA A 67 -1.53 25.19 -13.35
CA ALA A 67 -2.36 25.79 -14.40
C ALA A 67 -2.11 27.31 -14.61
N GLY A 68 -1.21 27.92 -13.78
CA GLY A 68 -0.92 29.35 -13.84
C GLY A 68 -2.07 30.25 -13.42
N LEU A 69 -3.11 29.71 -12.79
CA LEU A 69 -4.29 30.46 -12.38
C LEU A 69 -4.04 31.35 -11.16
N ASN A 70 -3.05 31.00 -10.33
CA ASN A 70 -2.63 31.79 -9.16
C ASN A 70 -2.09 33.19 -9.56
N GLU A 71 -1.42 33.27 -10.68
CA GLU A 71 -0.75 34.49 -11.17
C GLU A 71 -1.58 35.26 -12.17
N LYS A 72 -2.70 34.71 -12.61
CA LYS A 72 -3.57 35.31 -13.62
C LYS A 72 -4.51 36.34 -12.98
N GLU A 73 -4.26 37.62 -13.23
CA GLU A 73 -5.14 38.72 -12.80
C GLU A 73 -6.56 38.50 -13.30
N GLY A 74 -7.55 38.74 -12.43
CA GLY A 74 -8.95 38.50 -12.70
C GLY A 74 -9.42 37.06 -12.58
N SER A 75 -8.51 36.09 -12.37
CA SER A 75 -8.90 34.73 -11.99
C SER A 75 -9.44 34.72 -10.56
N ARG A 76 -10.45 33.90 -10.30
CA ARG A 76 -10.92 33.65 -8.91
C ARG A 76 -9.85 33.02 -8.04
N TYR A 77 -8.77 32.52 -8.62
CA TYR A 77 -7.63 31.89 -7.94
C TYR A 77 -6.43 32.82 -7.79
N TYR A 78 -6.54 34.11 -8.16
CA TYR A 78 -5.44 35.07 -8.02
C TYR A 78 -5.00 35.19 -6.55
N GLY A 79 -3.71 34.96 -6.27
CA GLY A 79 -3.15 34.94 -4.93
C GLY A 79 -3.64 33.75 -4.06
N TRP A 80 -4.04 32.67 -4.69
CA TRP A 80 -4.55 31.47 -4.00
C TRP A 80 -3.47 30.73 -3.21
N VAL A 81 -2.27 30.54 -3.80
CA VAL A 81 -1.16 29.78 -3.20
C VAL A 81 -0.71 30.38 -1.87
N GLU A 82 -0.72 31.70 -1.77
CA GLU A 82 -0.34 32.43 -0.55
C GLU A 82 -1.36 32.24 0.58
N LYS A 83 -2.62 32.08 0.23
CA LYS A 83 -3.72 31.88 1.17
C LYS A 83 -3.91 30.41 1.55
N HIS A 84 -3.69 29.54 0.59
CA HIS A 84 -3.90 28.09 0.69
C HIS A 84 -2.63 27.37 0.22
N PRO A 85 -1.51 27.45 0.96
CA PRO A 85 -0.27 26.76 0.57
C PRO A 85 -0.50 25.25 0.51
N SER A 86 0.06 24.61 -0.52
CA SER A 86 0.00 23.14 -0.63
C SER A 86 0.56 22.47 0.62
N PHE A 87 0.07 21.27 0.89
CA PHE A 87 0.63 20.49 1.99
C PHE A 87 2.08 20.12 1.69
N PRO A 88 2.94 20.11 2.72
CA PRO A 88 4.28 19.56 2.57
C PRO A 88 4.20 18.14 2.04
N ASN A 89 5.11 17.80 1.15
CA ASN A 89 5.14 16.49 0.49
C ASN A 89 6.59 16.09 0.20
N TRP A 90 6.81 14.80 -0.09
CA TRP A 90 8.15 14.35 -0.48
C TRP A 90 8.56 14.95 -1.82
N GLY A 91 9.86 15.19 -1.94
CA GLY A 91 10.46 15.70 -3.15
C GLY A 91 11.12 17.07 -2.99
N GLN A 92 11.48 17.64 -4.10
CA GLN A 92 12.17 18.93 -4.20
C GLN A 92 11.38 19.89 -5.09
N LYS A 93 11.88 21.12 -5.25
CA LYS A 93 11.25 22.15 -6.06
C LYS A 93 10.91 21.69 -7.47
N ASP A 94 11.81 20.93 -8.10
CA ASP A 94 11.71 20.54 -9.51
C ASP A 94 11.20 19.10 -9.71
N TRP A 95 10.93 18.36 -8.62
CA TRP A 95 10.31 17.05 -8.67
C TRP A 95 9.71 16.71 -7.30
N SER A 96 8.50 16.19 -7.27
CA SER A 96 7.76 15.96 -6.04
C SER A 96 6.63 14.95 -6.22
N LEU A 97 5.98 14.61 -5.11
CA LEU A 97 4.76 13.79 -5.10
C LEU A 97 3.49 14.67 -5.20
N GLU A 98 3.60 15.95 -5.49
CA GLU A 98 2.45 16.87 -5.51
C GLU A 98 1.41 16.50 -6.55
N GLY A 99 0.15 16.69 -6.21
CA GLY A 99 -1.02 16.41 -7.06
C GLY A 99 -1.65 15.05 -6.84
N HIS A 100 -0.91 14.02 -6.43
CA HIS A 100 -1.44 12.66 -6.27
C HIS A 100 -2.60 12.59 -5.26
N ILE A 101 -2.50 13.26 -4.11
CA ILE A 101 -3.56 13.27 -3.07
C ILE A 101 -4.85 13.90 -3.58
N GLY A 102 -4.77 14.92 -4.44
CA GLY A 102 -5.97 15.48 -5.08
C GLY A 102 -6.77 14.42 -5.83
N GLY A 103 -6.07 13.57 -6.61
CA GLY A 103 -6.69 12.45 -7.32
C GLY A 103 -7.29 11.41 -6.38
N HIS A 104 -6.54 10.96 -5.39
CA HIS A 104 -7.05 10.04 -4.37
C HIS A 104 -8.27 10.59 -3.62
N TYR A 105 -8.25 11.87 -3.32
CA TYR A 105 -9.36 12.52 -2.63
C TYR A 105 -10.65 12.52 -3.45
N LEU A 106 -10.55 12.74 -4.78
CA LEU A 106 -11.70 12.61 -5.68
C LEU A 106 -12.26 11.18 -5.67
N THR A 107 -11.41 10.16 -5.79
CA THR A 107 -11.81 8.74 -5.68
C THR A 107 -12.49 8.47 -4.35
N ALA A 108 -11.87 8.90 -3.24
CA ALA A 108 -12.37 8.65 -1.88
C ALA A 108 -13.74 9.28 -1.64
N LEU A 109 -13.93 10.54 -2.04
CA LEU A 109 -15.23 11.23 -1.93
C LEU A 109 -16.31 10.55 -2.76
N ALA A 110 -15.98 10.08 -3.97
CA ALA A 110 -16.92 9.38 -4.85
C ALA A 110 -17.33 8.02 -4.27
N LEU A 111 -16.37 7.25 -3.76
CA LEU A 111 -16.64 5.97 -3.09
C LEU A 111 -17.46 6.15 -1.81
N ALA A 112 -17.09 7.10 -0.96
CA ALA A 112 -17.82 7.40 0.28
C ALA A 112 -19.26 7.85 -0.02
N TYR A 113 -19.44 8.72 -1.02
CA TYR A 113 -20.77 9.13 -1.51
C TYR A 113 -21.62 7.94 -1.94
N ALA A 114 -21.05 6.99 -2.66
CA ALA A 114 -21.78 5.80 -3.11
C ALA A 114 -22.05 4.81 -1.96
N ALA A 115 -21.09 4.64 -1.04
CA ALA A 115 -21.17 3.65 0.04
C ALA A 115 -22.09 4.06 1.19
N THR A 116 -22.12 5.36 1.56
CA THR A 116 -22.90 5.83 2.73
C THR A 116 -24.41 5.78 2.49
N ASP A 117 -25.15 5.41 3.52
CA ASP A 117 -26.62 5.46 3.58
C ASP A 117 -27.14 6.68 4.39
N ASP A 118 -26.23 7.45 5.02
CA ASP A 118 -26.58 8.69 5.71
C ASP A 118 -26.79 9.83 4.69
N ALA A 119 -28.02 10.32 4.60
CA ALA A 119 -28.40 11.35 3.63
C ALA A 119 -27.68 12.69 3.84
N SER A 120 -27.39 13.07 5.09
CA SER A 120 -26.67 14.29 5.41
C SER A 120 -25.20 14.18 5.02
N MET A 121 -24.57 13.08 5.38
CA MET A 121 -23.18 12.78 5.00
C MET A 121 -23.04 12.69 3.48
N LYS A 122 -23.95 11.98 2.82
CA LYS A 122 -23.98 11.85 1.36
C LYS A 122 -24.05 13.22 0.68
N LYS A 123 -24.85 14.13 1.17
CA LYS A 123 -24.93 15.50 0.65
C LYS A 123 -23.60 16.25 0.81
N GLN A 124 -23.00 16.21 2.00
CA GLN A 124 -21.72 16.90 2.28
C GLN A 124 -20.59 16.37 1.42
N LEU A 125 -20.48 15.03 1.27
CA LEU A 125 -19.49 14.39 0.40
C LEU A 125 -19.66 14.81 -1.06
N LYS A 126 -20.92 14.86 -1.55
CA LYS A 126 -21.21 15.30 -2.92
C LYS A 126 -20.86 16.77 -3.15
N GLU A 127 -21.23 17.66 -2.23
CA GLU A 127 -20.89 19.07 -2.32
C GLU A 127 -19.37 19.28 -2.34
N ARG A 128 -18.63 18.54 -1.50
CA ARG A 128 -17.18 18.59 -1.47
C ARG A 128 -16.56 18.06 -2.77
N LEU A 129 -17.08 16.95 -3.30
CA LEU A 129 -16.63 16.37 -4.57
C LEU A 129 -16.85 17.35 -5.73
N ASP A 130 -18.06 17.93 -5.83
CA ASP A 130 -18.40 18.87 -6.88
C ASP A 130 -17.54 20.14 -6.82
N TYR A 131 -17.27 20.61 -5.60
CA TYR A 131 -16.35 21.73 -5.38
C TYR A 131 -14.95 21.45 -5.96
N CYS A 132 -14.36 20.32 -5.61
CA CYS A 132 -13.05 19.93 -6.11
C CYS A 132 -13.05 19.73 -7.65
N LEU A 133 -14.10 19.11 -8.20
CA LEU A 133 -14.22 18.87 -9.65
C LEU A 133 -14.34 20.19 -10.44
N ASN A 134 -14.99 21.20 -9.89
CA ASN A 134 -15.03 22.52 -10.53
C ASN A 134 -13.65 23.18 -10.58
N ILE A 135 -12.82 23.01 -9.53
CA ILE A 135 -11.44 23.49 -9.55
C ILE A 135 -10.64 22.74 -10.61
N VAL A 136 -10.76 21.40 -10.64
CA VAL A 136 -10.06 20.58 -11.65
C VAL A 136 -10.44 20.99 -13.06
N LYS A 137 -11.74 21.25 -13.33
CA LYS A 137 -12.24 21.71 -14.62
C LYS A 137 -11.63 23.06 -15.03
N ASP A 138 -11.60 24.04 -14.11
CA ASP A 138 -10.99 25.33 -14.39
C ASP A 138 -9.49 25.23 -14.67
N CYS A 139 -8.79 24.37 -13.95
CA CYS A 139 -7.37 24.10 -14.20
C CYS A 139 -7.13 23.46 -15.57
N GLN A 140 -7.98 22.51 -15.96
CA GLN A 140 -7.89 21.88 -17.28
C GLN A 140 -8.23 22.85 -18.42
N ASP A 141 -9.23 23.70 -18.22
CA ASP A 141 -9.64 24.71 -19.19
C ASP A 141 -8.55 25.77 -19.44
N ALA A 142 -7.67 26.00 -18.48
CA ALA A 142 -6.54 26.90 -18.65
C ALA A 142 -5.60 26.45 -19.80
N TYR A 143 -5.59 25.16 -20.12
CA TYR A 143 -4.80 24.59 -21.21
C TYR A 143 -5.58 24.34 -22.50
N ALA A 144 -6.85 24.74 -22.59
CA ALA A 144 -7.71 24.41 -23.74
C ALA A 144 -7.16 24.91 -25.09
N ALA A 145 -6.45 26.05 -25.09
CA ALA A 145 -5.81 26.64 -26.27
C ALA A 145 -4.34 26.24 -26.46
N ASP A 146 -3.81 25.36 -25.61
CA ASP A 146 -2.40 24.96 -25.72
C ASP A 146 -2.14 24.13 -26.98
N THR A 147 -1.00 24.42 -27.65
CA THR A 147 -0.54 23.71 -28.85
C THR A 147 0.80 22.99 -28.63
N LYS A 148 1.33 23.04 -27.42
CA LYS A 148 2.66 22.53 -27.07
C LYS A 148 2.64 21.25 -26.24
N GLY A 149 1.50 20.54 -26.19
CA GLY A 149 1.38 19.24 -25.52
C GLY A 149 0.67 19.24 -24.17
N LEU A 150 0.06 20.36 -23.75
CA LEU A 150 -0.71 20.44 -22.50
C LEU A 150 -2.23 20.52 -22.69
N ARG A 151 -2.71 20.47 -23.92
CA ARG A 151 -4.16 20.50 -24.17
C ARG A 151 -4.84 19.28 -23.54
N GLY A 152 -5.80 19.53 -22.66
CA GLY A 152 -6.52 18.50 -21.90
C GLY A 152 -5.80 18.04 -20.61
N PHE A 153 -4.60 18.52 -20.35
CA PHE A 153 -3.83 18.24 -19.15
C PHE A 153 -4.48 18.87 -17.91
N VAL A 154 -4.36 18.21 -16.80
CA VAL A 154 -4.51 18.76 -15.45
C VAL A 154 -3.66 17.92 -14.50
N GLY A 155 -2.78 18.55 -13.76
CA GLY A 155 -1.86 17.86 -12.84
C GLY A 155 -1.21 18.82 -11.86
N GLY A 156 -0.51 18.28 -10.87
CA GLY A 156 0.09 19.04 -9.78
C GLY A 156 1.60 19.04 -9.74
N GLN A 157 2.26 18.30 -10.62
CA GLN A 157 3.72 18.24 -10.69
C GLN A 157 4.30 19.62 -11.07
N PRO A 158 5.38 20.09 -10.43
CA PRO A 158 5.87 21.46 -10.58
C PRO A 158 6.59 21.74 -11.90
N ILE A 159 6.55 20.86 -12.89
CA ILE A 159 7.31 20.90 -14.13
C ILE A 159 6.49 20.49 -15.34
N ASN A 160 5.81 21.46 -15.97
CA ASN A 160 5.05 21.19 -17.21
C ASN A 160 5.96 20.90 -18.42
N GLN A 161 7.20 21.36 -18.41
CA GLN A 161 8.14 21.17 -19.52
C GLN A 161 8.46 19.71 -19.81
N ILE A 162 8.35 18.81 -18.84
CA ILE A 162 8.53 17.39 -19.10
C ILE A 162 7.48 16.88 -20.10
N TRP A 163 6.24 17.31 -19.94
CA TRP A 163 5.12 16.89 -20.78
C TRP A 163 5.20 17.47 -22.19
N THR A 164 5.55 18.76 -22.30
CA THR A 164 5.75 19.42 -23.60
C THR A 164 6.96 18.83 -24.33
N GLY A 165 8.00 18.46 -23.59
CA GLY A 165 9.16 17.75 -24.12
C GLY A 165 8.80 16.38 -24.70
N LEU A 166 8.05 15.57 -23.97
CA LEU A 166 7.59 14.25 -24.44
C LEU A 166 6.72 14.37 -25.69
N TYR A 167 5.81 15.33 -25.72
CA TYR A 167 4.98 15.61 -26.89
C TYR A 167 5.82 15.98 -28.11
N ALA A 168 6.92 16.70 -27.93
CA ALA A 168 7.86 17.09 -28.98
C ALA A 168 8.92 16.01 -29.29
N ASP A 169 8.80 14.79 -28.79
CA ASP A 169 9.79 13.70 -28.90
C ASP A 169 11.19 14.12 -28.36
N ASN A 170 11.19 14.90 -27.30
CA ASN A 170 12.40 15.33 -26.61
C ASN A 170 12.43 14.85 -25.16
N LEU A 171 13.28 13.88 -24.88
CA LEU A 171 13.39 13.26 -23.56
C LEU A 171 14.30 14.04 -22.58
N THR A 172 14.90 15.15 -22.99
CA THR A 172 15.90 15.86 -22.17
C THR A 172 15.32 16.30 -20.84
N GLU A 173 14.17 16.96 -20.84
CA GLU A 173 13.54 17.44 -19.61
C GLU A 173 12.99 16.26 -18.78
N PHE A 174 12.48 15.22 -19.42
CA PHE A 174 12.05 14.01 -18.70
C PHE A 174 13.22 13.31 -18.02
N ARG A 175 14.35 13.16 -18.70
CA ARG A 175 15.58 12.58 -18.09
C ARG A 175 16.12 13.42 -16.95
N LYS A 176 15.95 14.73 -17.00
CA LYS A 176 16.37 15.65 -15.95
C LYS A 176 15.45 15.65 -14.73
N TYR A 177 14.14 15.68 -14.94
CA TYR A 177 13.14 15.94 -13.90
C TYR A 177 12.17 14.79 -13.67
N GLY A 178 11.92 13.96 -14.66
CA GLY A 178 10.91 12.90 -14.64
C GLY A 178 11.38 11.59 -14.01
N HIS A 179 12.51 11.57 -13.32
CA HIS A 179 13.14 10.36 -12.82
C HIS A 179 12.55 9.80 -11.51
N TRP A 180 11.45 10.33 -11.03
CA TRP A 180 10.75 9.81 -9.87
C TRP A 180 9.32 9.36 -10.26
N VAL A 181 8.28 10.16 -9.97
CA VAL A 181 6.88 9.70 -10.00
C VAL A 181 5.91 10.56 -10.85
N PRO A 182 6.32 11.20 -11.97
CA PRO A 182 5.40 12.11 -12.67
C PRO A 182 4.14 11.41 -13.17
N PHE A 183 4.25 10.27 -13.85
CA PHE A 183 3.08 9.52 -14.32
C PHE A 183 2.26 8.89 -13.19
N TYR A 184 2.87 8.56 -12.06
CA TYR A 184 2.14 8.12 -10.87
C TYR A 184 1.16 9.19 -10.39
N CYS A 185 1.62 10.44 -10.27
CA CYS A 185 0.76 11.56 -9.84
C CYS A 185 -0.40 11.80 -10.82
N GLU A 186 -0.11 11.78 -12.12
CA GLU A 186 -1.13 11.93 -13.15
C GLU A 186 -2.13 10.77 -13.15
N HIS A 187 -1.67 9.53 -12.93
CA HIS A 187 -2.56 8.38 -12.78
C HIS A 187 -3.60 8.61 -11.70
N LYS A 188 -3.22 9.22 -10.56
CA LYS A 188 -4.18 9.45 -9.47
C LYS A 188 -5.27 10.45 -9.86
N ILE A 189 -4.94 11.46 -10.65
CA ILE A 189 -5.93 12.40 -11.20
C ILE A 189 -6.85 11.68 -12.20
N LEU A 190 -6.29 10.87 -13.13
CA LEU A 190 -7.10 10.07 -14.05
C LEU A 190 -8.07 9.16 -13.29
N ALA A 191 -7.56 8.42 -12.29
CA ALA A 191 -8.39 7.52 -11.48
C ALA A 191 -9.49 8.29 -10.72
N GLY A 192 -9.15 9.43 -10.12
CA GLY A 192 -10.10 10.28 -9.40
C GLY A 192 -11.24 10.79 -10.28
N LEU A 193 -10.94 11.23 -11.50
CA LEU A 193 -11.93 11.68 -12.46
C LEU A 193 -12.81 10.53 -12.96
N ARG A 194 -12.20 9.36 -13.26
CA ARG A 194 -12.93 8.14 -13.61
C ARG A 194 -13.92 7.77 -12.52
N ASP A 195 -13.45 7.69 -11.29
CA ASP A 195 -14.25 7.22 -10.14
C ASP A 195 -15.36 8.21 -9.77
N ALA A 196 -15.12 9.51 -9.90
CA ALA A 196 -16.16 10.53 -9.74
C ALA A 196 -17.29 10.39 -10.79
N TRP A 197 -16.98 9.91 -12.00
CA TRP A 197 -17.99 9.51 -12.96
C TRP A 197 -18.69 8.21 -12.57
N LEU A 198 -17.92 7.16 -12.23
CA LEU A 198 -18.46 5.82 -11.98
C LEU A 198 -19.38 5.78 -10.76
N TYR A 199 -18.94 6.35 -9.64
CA TYR A 199 -19.61 6.22 -8.35
C TYR A 199 -20.53 7.38 -8.00
N ALA A 200 -20.26 8.58 -8.54
CA ALA A 200 -21.08 9.76 -8.27
C ALA A 200 -21.80 10.34 -9.50
N GLY A 201 -21.65 9.75 -10.67
CA GLY A 201 -22.35 10.14 -11.91
C GLY A 201 -21.99 11.54 -12.43
N SER A 202 -20.83 12.09 -12.06
CA SER A 202 -20.44 13.45 -12.41
C SER A 202 -20.10 13.59 -13.89
N LYS A 203 -20.91 14.35 -14.62
CA LYS A 203 -20.67 14.65 -16.04
C LYS A 203 -19.42 15.50 -16.25
N VAL A 204 -19.13 16.42 -15.31
CA VAL A 204 -17.89 17.22 -15.33
C VAL A 204 -16.69 16.31 -15.25
N ALA A 205 -16.69 15.36 -14.29
CA ALA A 205 -15.60 14.40 -14.17
C ALA A 205 -15.42 13.55 -15.42
N ARG A 206 -16.53 13.10 -16.06
CA ARG A 206 -16.46 12.32 -17.30
C ARG A 206 -15.84 13.10 -18.44
N GLU A 207 -16.16 14.39 -18.58
CA GLU A 207 -15.57 15.28 -19.58
C GLU A 207 -14.09 15.48 -19.31
N CYS A 208 -13.72 15.84 -18.08
CA CYS A 208 -12.32 16.02 -17.68
C CYS A 208 -11.50 14.73 -17.84
N PHE A 209 -12.09 13.58 -17.51
CA PHE A 209 -11.46 12.27 -17.70
C PHE A 209 -11.16 11.99 -19.17
N LYS A 210 -12.13 12.27 -20.07
CA LYS A 210 -11.89 12.13 -21.49
C LYS A 210 -10.74 13.01 -21.97
N ASN A 211 -10.73 14.27 -21.55
CA ASN A 211 -9.72 15.23 -21.99
C ASN A 211 -8.30 14.83 -21.52
N ILE A 212 -8.14 14.39 -20.27
CA ILE A 212 -6.82 13.95 -19.77
C ILE A 212 -6.40 12.60 -20.38
N CYS A 213 -7.34 11.73 -20.77
CA CYS A 213 -7.03 10.53 -21.55
C CYS A 213 -6.57 10.88 -22.97
N ASP A 214 -7.23 11.84 -23.64
CA ASP A 214 -6.79 12.36 -24.93
C ASP A 214 -5.38 13.00 -24.84
N TRP A 215 -5.11 13.75 -23.76
CA TRP A 215 -3.79 14.27 -23.46
C TRP A 215 -2.76 13.13 -23.26
N SER A 216 -3.10 12.07 -22.51
CA SER A 216 -2.19 10.94 -22.29
C SER A 216 -1.80 10.23 -23.59
N VAL A 217 -2.74 10.13 -24.56
CA VAL A 217 -2.45 9.63 -25.90
C VAL A 217 -1.54 10.61 -26.66
N LEU A 218 -1.85 11.90 -26.59
CA LEU A 218 -1.12 12.97 -27.29
C LEU A 218 0.35 13.02 -26.83
N VAL A 219 0.60 13.02 -25.53
CA VAL A 219 1.95 13.12 -24.95
C VAL A 219 2.88 12.01 -25.43
N VAL A 220 2.37 10.78 -25.61
CA VAL A 220 3.18 9.63 -26.01
C VAL A 220 3.04 9.26 -27.49
N SER A 221 2.29 10.04 -28.29
CA SER A 221 2.01 9.71 -29.69
C SER A 221 3.26 9.70 -30.57
N ASN A 222 4.23 10.55 -30.28
CA ASN A 222 5.46 10.68 -31.03
C ASN A 222 6.62 9.83 -30.50
N LEU A 223 6.49 9.26 -29.31
CA LEU A 223 7.56 8.47 -28.70
C LEU A 223 7.69 7.10 -29.36
N SER A 224 8.92 6.66 -29.59
CA SER A 224 9.20 5.27 -29.97
C SER A 224 8.86 4.29 -28.85
N ASP A 225 8.71 3.01 -29.16
CA ASP A 225 8.49 1.97 -28.15
C ASP A 225 9.70 1.84 -27.21
N SER A 226 10.93 2.02 -27.71
CA SER A 226 12.14 1.97 -26.89
C SER A 226 12.20 3.13 -25.89
N ASP A 227 11.83 4.35 -26.33
CA ASP A 227 11.81 5.52 -25.44
C ASP A 227 10.72 5.38 -24.40
N MET A 228 9.56 4.88 -24.81
CA MET A 228 8.48 4.61 -23.87
C MET A 228 8.86 3.57 -22.82
N GLN A 229 9.53 2.48 -23.21
CA GLN A 229 10.02 1.47 -22.24
C GLN A 229 11.09 2.03 -21.29
N ALA A 230 11.93 2.95 -21.74
CA ALA A 230 12.88 3.64 -20.87
C ALA A 230 12.17 4.54 -19.83
N ILE A 231 11.12 5.26 -20.24
CA ILE A 231 10.27 6.06 -19.37
C ILE A 231 9.57 5.18 -18.31
N LEU A 232 9.06 4.02 -18.72
CA LEU A 232 8.35 3.09 -17.82
C LEU A 232 9.26 2.33 -16.85
N GLY A 233 10.58 2.56 -16.91
CA GLY A 233 11.52 2.19 -15.86
C GLY A 233 11.26 2.92 -14.54
N PHE A 234 10.66 4.12 -14.61
CA PHE A 234 10.22 4.90 -13.45
C PHE A 234 8.80 4.52 -13.03
N GLU A 235 8.40 4.96 -11.83
CA GLU A 235 7.06 4.68 -11.32
C GLU A 235 5.99 5.43 -12.12
N HIS A 236 5.01 4.70 -12.63
CA HIS A 236 3.95 5.24 -13.50
C HIS A 236 2.53 4.84 -13.08
N GLY A 237 2.38 4.29 -11.87
CA GLY A 237 1.07 3.89 -11.35
C GLY A 237 0.32 2.95 -12.30
N GLY A 238 -0.97 3.13 -12.39
CA GLY A 238 -1.90 2.37 -13.25
C GLY A 238 -2.33 3.16 -14.51
N MET A 239 -1.41 3.86 -15.18
CA MET A 239 -1.72 4.57 -16.43
C MET A 239 -2.36 3.65 -17.48
N ASN A 240 -1.86 2.42 -17.60
CA ASN A 240 -2.42 1.42 -18.50
C ASN A 240 -3.85 1.01 -18.10
N GLU A 241 -4.16 0.84 -16.81
CA GLU A 241 -5.49 0.52 -16.31
C GLU A 241 -6.51 1.61 -16.70
N THR A 242 -6.23 2.87 -16.34
CA THR A 242 -7.18 3.96 -16.57
C THR A 242 -7.44 4.23 -18.06
N LEU A 243 -6.46 3.97 -18.92
CA LEU A 243 -6.65 4.07 -20.36
C LEU A 243 -7.46 2.92 -20.95
N VAL A 244 -7.36 1.69 -20.41
CA VAL A 244 -8.30 0.61 -20.77
C VAL A 244 -9.71 0.97 -20.35
N ASP A 245 -9.89 1.53 -19.16
CA ASP A 245 -11.20 1.97 -18.68
C ASP A 245 -11.78 3.09 -19.57
N ALA A 246 -10.93 4.01 -20.08
CA ALA A 246 -11.34 5.00 -21.07
C ALA A 246 -11.81 4.34 -22.38
N TYR A 247 -11.10 3.29 -22.85
CA TYR A 247 -11.56 2.50 -23.99
C TYR A 247 -12.95 1.91 -23.74
N THR A 248 -13.16 1.28 -22.61
CA THR A 248 -14.44 0.68 -22.23
C THR A 248 -15.57 1.73 -22.16
N ILE A 249 -15.29 2.93 -21.62
CA ILE A 249 -16.28 4.01 -21.45
C ILE A 249 -16.61 4.72 -22.77
N PHE A 250 -15.60 4.97 -23.62
CA PHE A 250 -15.75 5.83 -24.80
C PHE A 250 -15.73 5.08 -26.12
N GLY A 251 -15.32 3.81 -26.14
CA GLY A 251 -15.24 2.99 -27.38
C GLY A 251 -14.10 3.37 -28.33
N ASP A 252 -13.18 4.24 -27.90
CA ASP A 252 -12.09 4.72 -28.76
C ASP A 252 -10.84 3.84 -28.59
N LYS A 253 -10.51 3.12 -29.66
CA LYS A 253 -9.39 2.16 -29.66
C LYS A 253 -8.03 2.81 -29.36
N ARG A 254 -7.87 4.11 -29.61
CA ARG A 254 -6.61 4.82 -29.29
C ARG A 254 -6.24 4.69 -27.81
N TYR A 255 -7.22 4.62 -26.91
CA TYR A 255 -6.97 4.43 -25.49
C TYR A 255 -6.43 3.04 -25.16
N LEU A 256 -6.96 1.99 -25.79
CA LEU A 256 -6.43 0.63 -25.62
C LEU A 256 -5.01 0.49 -26.18
N ASP A 257 -4.76 1.07 -27.35
CA ASP A 257 -3.43 1.10 -27.96
C ASP A 257 -2.43 1.88 -27.06
N ALA A 258 -2.85 3.02 -26.51
CA ALA A 258 -2.06 3.78 -25.54
C ALA A 258 -1.83 2.98 -24.23
N ALA A 259 -2.84 2.28 -23.71
CA ALA A 259 -2.69 1.43 -22.54
C ALA A 259 -1.59 0.36 -22.73
N LYS A 260 -1.54 -0.26 -23.90
CA LYS A 260 -0.48 -1.20 -24.27
C LYS A 260 0.87 -0.51 -24.34
N LYS A 261 0.94 0.73 -24.85
CA LYS A 261 2.15 1.54 -24.91
C LYS A 261 2.64 1.93 -23.50
N TYR A 262 1.73 2.21 -22.55
CA TYR A 262 2.04 2.41 -21.13
C TYR A 262 2.32 1.12 -20.35
N SER A 263 2.37 -0.03 -20.98
CA SER A 263 2.65 -1.30 -20.32
C SER A 263 4.14 -1.63 -20.35
N HIS A 264 4.74 -1.78 -19.18
CA HIS A 264 6.17 -2.07 -19.00
C HIS A 264 6.48 -3.50 -19.44
N GLN A 265 6.97 -3.67 -20.67
CA GLN A 265 7.18 -4.97 -21.32
C GLN A 265 8.19 -5.87 -20.58
N TYR A 266 9.17 -5.27 -19.89
CA TYR A 266 10.07 -6.03 -19.02
C TYR A 266 9.31 -6.80 -17.93
N MET A 267 8.26 -6.19 -17.34
CA MET A 267 7.44 -6.82 -16.31
C MET A 267 6.49 -7.86 -16.89
N VAL A 268 5.94 -7.65 -18.09
CA VAL A 268 5.14 -8.66 -18.80
C VAL A 268 5.99 -9.89 -19.07
N LYS A 269 7.13 -9.71 -19.76
CA LYS A 269 8.04 -10.80 -20.16
C LYS A 269 8.61 -11.58 -18.97
N GLY A 270 8.85 -10.89 -17.85
CA GLY A 270 9.39 -11.52 -16.65
C GLY A 270 8.41 -12.47 -15.95
N MET A 271 7.10 -12.32 -16.17
CA MET A 271 6.06 -13.07 -15.48
C MET A 271 5.09 -13.82 -16.41
N GLN A 272 5.22 -13.71 -17.74
CA GLN A 272 4.27 -14.30 -18.71
C GLN A 272 4.36 -15.83 -18.83
N GLY A 273 5.48 -16.44 -18.45
CA GLY A 273 5.70 -17.87 -18.59
C GLY A 273 4.90 -18.68 -17.57
N GLU A 274 3.93 -19.51 -18.02
CA GLU A 274 3.10 -20.34 -17.16
C GLU A 274 3.98 -21.35 -16.40
N GLY A 275 4.11 -21.17 -15.07
CA GLY A 275 4.95 -21.98 -14.19
C GLY A 275 6.47 -21.90 -14.45
N THR A 276 6.94 -21.01 -15.32
CA THR A 276 8.35 -20.93 -15.75
C THR A 276 9.02 -19.58 -15.46
N TYR A 277 8.34 -18.63 -14.82
CA TYR A 277 8.98 -17.39 -14.41
C TYR A 277 10.02 -17.61 -13.31
N SER A 278 11.06 -16.77 -13.28
CA SER A 278 12.09 -16.87 -12.25
C SER A 278 11.54 -16.44 -10.88
N LYS A 279 11.64 -17.32 -9.89
CA LYS A 279 11.26 -17.03 -8.49
C LYS A 279 11.98 -15.80 -7.90
N THR A 280 13.12 -15.43 -8.49
CA THR A 280 13.92 -14.28 -8.07
C THR A 280 13.58 -13.01 -8.84
N PHE A 281 12.68 -13.06 -9.83
CA PHE A 281 12.40 -11.93 -10.72
C PHE A 281 11.93 -10.69 -9.96
N LEU A 282 11.12 -10.87 -8.95
CA LEU A 282 10.59 -9.75 -8.14
C LEU A 282 11.53 -9.31 -7.01
N ASN A 283 12.56 -10.09 -6.66
CA ASN A 283 13.44 -9.78 -5.54
C ASN A 283 14.07 -8.39 -5.67
N GLY A 284 14.01 -7.60 -4.62
CA GLY A 284 14.54 -6.26 -4.56
C GLY A 284 13.80 -5.21 -5.39
N LYS A 285 12.69 -5.56 -6.07
CA LYS A 285 11.86 -4.56 -6.75
C LYS A 285 10.93 -3.87 -5.75
N HIS A 286 10.74 -2.57 -5.95
CA HIS A 286 9.76 -1.81 -5.19
C HIS A 286 8.36 -2.39 -5.44
N ALA A 287 7.74 -2.92 -4.40
CA ALA A 287 6.54 -3.76 -4.53
C ALA A 287 5.33 -2.97 -5.05
N ASN A 288 5.02 -1.85 -4.40
CA ASN A 288 3.87 -1.04 -4.78
C ASN A 288 3.99 -0.42 -6.17
N THR A 289 5.21 -0.17 -6.67
CA THR A 289 5.44 0.24 -8.06
C THR A 289 5.02 -0.85 -9.06
N GLN A 290 5.07 -2.13 -8.67
CA GLN A 290 4.77 -3.22 -9.62
C GLN A 290 3.28 -3.57 -9.65
N VAL A 291 2.59 -3.67 -8.51
CA VAL A 291 1.19 -4.17 -8.47
C VAL A 291 0.26 -3.41 -9.44
N PRO A 292 0.27 -2.06 -9.52
CA PRO A 292 -0.58 -1.33 -10.46
C PRO A 292 -0.36 -1.70 -11.94
N LYS A 293 0.87 -2.06 -12.31
CA LYS A 293 1.18 -2.52 -13.69
C LYS A 293 0.38 -3.77 -14.03
N TYR A 294 0.34 -4.74 -13.11
CA TYR A 294 -0.36 -6.02 -13.31
C TYR A 294 -1.88 -5.87 -13.24
N ILE A 295 -2.39 -4.90 -12.49
CA ILE A 295 -3.80 -4.49 -12.56
C ILE A 295 -4.13 -4.07 -14.00
N GLY A 296 -3.32 -3.20 -14.60
CA GLY A 296 -3.49 -2.77 -15.99
C GLY A 296 -3.31 -3.92 -17.00
N PHE A 297 -2.39 -4.86 -16.76
CA PHE A 297 -2.24 -6.04 -17.60
C PHE A 297 -3.51 -6.90 -17.57
N GLN A 298 -4.08 -7.14 -16.40
CA GLN A 298 -5.33 -7.87 -16.27
C GLN A 298 -6.48 -7.13 -16.98
N ARG A 299 -6.55 -5.80 -16.86
CA ARG A 299 -7.58 -5.00 -17.57
C ARG A 299 -7.43 -5.09 -19.10
N ILE A 300 -6.20 -5.01 -19.63
CA ILE A 300 -5.94 -5.22 -21.07
C ILE A 300 -6.43 -6.60 -21.51
N ALA A 301 -6.13 -7.65 -20.73
CA ALA A 301 -6.54 -9.02 -21.05
C ALA A 301 -8.06 -9.24 -21.00
N GLN A 302 -8.79 -8.44 -20.20
CA GLN A 302 -10.26 -8.48 -20.16
C GLN A 302 -10.88 -7.87 -21.43
N GLU A 303 -10.27 -6.85 -22.01
CA GLU A 303 -10.78 -6.13 -23.19
C GLU A 303 -10.18 -6.63 -24.51
N ASP A 304 -9.05 -7.33 -24.47
CA ASP A 304 -8.40 -7.91 -25.67
C ASP A 304 -8.07 -9.38 -25.45
N ALA A 305 -8.91 -10.26 -25.98
CA ALA A 305 -8.74 -11.70 -25.88
C ALA A 305 -7.42 -12.22 -26.49
N SER A 306 -6.75 -11.46 -27.35
CA SER A 306 -5.45 -11.81 -27.93
C SER A 306 -4.27 -11.55 -26.98
N ALA A 307 -4.47 -10.81 -25.88
CA ALA A 307 -3.44 -10.42 -24.92
C ALA A 307 -3.18 -11.51 -23.86
N SER A 308 -2.91 -12.73 -24.29
CA SER A 308 -2.73 -13.90 -23.41
C SER A 308 -1.51 -13.79 -22.51
N ASP A 309 -0.44 -13.15 -22.96
CA ASP A 309 0.78 -12.88 -22.21
C ASP A 309 0.56 -11.90 -21.06
N TYR A 310 -0.27 -10.87 -21.25
CA TYR A 310 -0.69 -9.97 -20.19
C TYR A 310 -1.52 -10.69 -19.11
N LYS A 311 -2.45 -11.56 -19.55
CA LYS A 311 -3.25 -12.40 -18.65
C LYS A 311 -2.38 -13.32 -17.81
N ALA A 312 -1.46 -14.04 -18.45
CA ALA A 312 -0.54 -14.95 -17.77
C ALA A 312 0.37 -14.19 -16.79
N ALA A 313 0.89 -13.02 -17.19
CA ALA A 313 1.74 -12.21 -16.33
C ALA A 313 1.00 -11.72 -15.07
N ALA A 314 -0.24 -11.25 -15.20
CA ALA A 314 -1.05 -10.81 -14.07
C ALA A 314 -1.37 -11.95 -13.09
N HIS A 315 -1.75 -13.12 -13.62
CA HIS A 315 -2.01 -14.32 -12.83
C HIS A 315 -0.77 -14.78 -12.07
N ASN A 316 0.36 -14.96 -12.78
CA ASN A 316 1.60 -15.45 -12.18
C ASN A 316 2.17 -14.47 -11.13
N PHE A 317 2.04 -13.17 -11.36
CA PHE A 317 2.42 -12.16 -10.37
C PHE A 317 1.60 -12.33 -9.08
N TRP A 318 0.28 -12.47 -9.21
CA TRP A 318 -0.58 -12.67 -8.06
C TRP A 318 -0.22 -13.97 -7.31
N GLU A 319 -0.02 -15.09 -8.03
CA GLU A 319 0.39 -16.37 -7.44
C GLU A 319 1.71 -16.25 -6.67
N ASP A 320 2.70 -15.56 -7.25
CA ASP A 320 3.99 -15.36 -6.59
C ASP A 320 3.88 -14.52 -5.32
N VAL A 321 3.13 -13.42 -5.38
CA VAL A 321 3.00 -12.50 -4.23
C VAL A 321 2.12 -13.09 -3.15
N ALA A 322 0.94 -13.61 -3.50
CA ALA A 322 -0.04 -14.10 -2.53
C ALA A 322 0.44 -15.36 -1.82
N ASN A 323 1.10 -16.30 -2.54
CA ASN A 323 1.47 -17.60 -1.99
C ASN A 323 2.89 -17.68 -1.44
N ASN A 324 3.83 -16.82 -1.92
CA ASN A 324 5.25 -16.98 -1.59
C ASN A 324 5.84 -15.76 -0.86
N ARG A 325 5.15 -14.60 -0.83
CA ARG A 325 5.70 -13.35 -0.26
C ARG A 325 4.78 -12.71 0.77
N THR A 326 3.57 -13.22 0.94
CA THR A 326 2.60 -12.70 1.90
C THR A 326 2.88 -13.24 3.30
N VAL A 327 2.81 -12.37 4.29
CA VAL A 327 3.03 -12.65 5.71
C VAL A 327 1.73 -12.57 6.52
N CYS A 328 1.79 -12.85 7.80
CA CYS A 328 0.62 -13.10 8.67
C CYS A 328 -0.45 -11.99 8.72
N ILE A 329 -0.20 -10.79 8.24
CA ILE A 329 -1.22 -9.75 8.10
C ILE A 329 -1.89 -9.72 6.72
N GLY A 330 -1.50 -10.58 5.79
CA GLY A 330 -1.96 -10.52 4.40
C GLY A 330 -1.25 -9.46 3.54
N GLY A 331 -0.24 -8.79 4.10
CA GLY A 331 0.63 -7.87 3.41
C GLY A 331 1.93 -8.53 2.97
N ASN A 332 2.71 -7.83 2.17
CA ASN A 332 4.01 -8.25 1.69
C ASN A 332 4.94 -7.03 1.59
N SER A 333 6.20 -7.24 1.31
CA SER A 333 7.26 -6.22 1.25
C SER A 333 7.81 -5.76 2.61
N VAL A 334 9.04 -5.32 2.59
CA VAL A 334 9.72 -4.63 3.70
C VAL A 334 10.44 -3.43 3.12
N ASN A 335 10.38 -2.27 3.75
CA ASN A 335 10.89 -1.03 3.20
C ASN A 335 10.43 -0.84 1.73
N GLU A 336 9.15 -1.10 1.46
CA GLU A 336 8.50 -1.03 0.14
C GLU A 336 8.97 -2.05 -0.92
N HIS A 337 9.92 -2.94 -0.61
CA HIS A 337 10.52 -3.84 -1.60
C HIS A 337 10.19 -5.31 -1.31
N PHE A 338 10.06 -6.08 -2.39
CA PHE A 338 9.94 -7.52 -2.28
C PHE A 338 11.24 -8.14 -1.76
N LEU A 339 11.14 -8.91 -0.67
CA LEU A 339 12.25 -9.73 -0.20
C LEU A 339 12.45 -10.95 -1.11
N SER A 340 13.61 -11.60 -0.95
CA SER A 340 13.81 -12.95 -1.48
C SER A 340 12.80 -13.93 -0.88
N GLN A 341 12.27 -14.83 -1.69
CA GLN A 341 11.40 -15.90 -1.16
C GLN A 341 12.15 -16.81 -0.17
N ASP A 342 13.48 -16.88 -0.26
CA ASP A 342 14.31 -17.79 0.53
C ASP A 342 14.74 -17.19 1.88
N ASN A 343 14.48 -15.90 2.15
CA ASN A 343 14.87 -15.24 3.38
C ASN A 343 13.89 -14.13 3.76
N CYS A 344 13.04 -14.43 4.71
CA CYS A 344 12.06 -13.47 5.24
C CYS A 344 12.44 -12.89 6.61
N GLU A 345 13.70 -13.05 7.05
CA GLU A 345 14.19 -12.53 8.32
C GLU A 345 13.90 -11.04 8.52
N LYS A 346 13.97 -10.25 7.45
CA LYS A 346 13.73 -8.80 7.54
C LYS A 346 12.29 -8.41 7.88
N TYR A 347 11.30 -9.27 7.68
CA TYR A 347 9.96 -9.01 8.21
C TYR A 347 9.94 -8.88 9.74
N ILE A 348 10.90 -9.53 10.39
CA ILE A 348 11.03 -9.54 11.86
C ILE A 348 12.02 -8.50 12.35
N THR A 349 13.11 -8.27 11.60
CA THR A 349 14.24 -7.47 12.07
C THR A 349 14.20 -6.01 11.58
N ALA A 350 13.43 -5.70 10.56
CA ALA A 350 13.28 -4.33 10.07
C ALA A 350 12.11 -3.60 10.73
N PRO A 351 12.26 -2.30 10.97
CA PRO A 351 11.18 -1.48 11.55
C PRO A 351 10.04 -1.22 10.57
N ASP A 352 10.28 -1.31 9.27
CA ASP A 352 9.30 -1.07 8.21
C ASP A 352 8.76 -2.41 7.71
N GLY A 353 7.50 -2.65 7.95
CA GLY A 353 6.80 -3.85 7.49
C GLY A 353 6.06 -3.64 6.17
N PRO A 354 5.05 -4.46 5.88
CA PRO A 354 4.21 -4.30 4.71
C PRO A 354 3.55 -2.92 4.61
N GLU A 355 3.58 -2.38 3.39
CA GLU A 355 2.97 -1.10 3.03
C GLU A 355 1.47 -1.26 2.75
N SER A 356 0.64 -0.36 3.27
CA SER A 356 -0.82 -0.43 3.09
C SER A 356 -1.27 -0.19 1.65
N CYS A 357 -0.59 0.68 0.87
CA CYS A 357 -0.87 0.87 -0.55
C CYS A 357 -0.72 -0.41 -1.35
N ASN A 358 0.34 -1.15 -1.07
CA ASN A 358 0.64 -2.40 -1.77
C ASN A 358 -0.48 -3.43 -1.55
N THR A 359 -0.95 -3.58 -0.31
CA THR A 359 -2.07 -4.47 -0.01
C THR A 359 -3.38 -3.98 -0.65
N ASN A 360 -3.69 -2.68 -0.63
CA ASN A 360 -4.85 -2.13 -1.36
C ASN A 360 -4.83 -2.54 -2.85
N ASN A 361 -3.67 -2.42 -3.50
CA ASN A 361 -3.53 -2.77 -4.91
C ASN A 361 -3.63 -4.29 -5.14
N MET A 362 -3.13 -5.11 -4.22
CA MET A 362 -3.30 -6.58 -4.28
C MET A 362 -4.77 -7.00 -4.14
N LEU A 363 -5.56 -6.32 -3.29
CA LEU A 363 -7.01 -6.56 -3.21
C LEU A 363 -7.69 -6.23 -4.53
N LYS A 364 -7.35 -5.11 -5.16
CA LYS A 364 -7.89 -4.71 -6.46
C LYS A 364 -7.55 -5.72 -7.57
N LEU A 365 -6.30 -6.20 -7.60
CA LEU A 365 -5.90 -7.24 -8.54
C LEU A 365 -6.66 -8.56 -8.29
N SER A 366 -6.89 -8.91 -7.03
CA SER A 366 -7.65 -10.12 -6.65
C SER A 366 -9.10 -10.07 -7.15
N GLU A 367 -9.77 -8.92 -7.02
CA GLU A 367 -11.12 -8.71 -7.57
C GLU A 367 -11.16 -8.94 -9.08
N MET A 368 -10.21 -8.34 -9.82
CA MET A 368 -10.17 -8.44 -11.29
C MET A 368 -9.82 -9.86 -11.79
N LEU A 369 -8.97 -10.58 -11.07
CA LEU A 369 -8.67 -11.99 -11.38
C LEU A 369 -9.87 -12.89 -11.04
N PHE A 370 -10.59 -12.58 -9.96
CA PHE A 370 -11.84 -13.26 -9.62
C PHE A 370 -12.88 -13.10 -10.73
N ASP A 371 -13.09 -11.90 -11.25
CA ASP A 371 -14.04 -11.63 -12.34
C ASP A 371 -13.76 -12.49 -13.58
N SER A 372 -12.52 -12.87 -13.80
CA SER A 372 -12.13 -13.66 -14.97
C SER A 372 -12.27 -15.17 -14.77
N SER A 373 -12.37 -15.65 -13.53
CA SER A 373 -12.29 -17.09 -13.23
C SER A 373 -13.31 -17.58 -12.19
N HIS A 374 -13.84 -16.70 -11.36
CA HIS A 374 -14.64 -16.99 -10.16
C HIS A 374 -13.94 -18.00 -9.20
N ASP A 375 -12.61 -17.99 -9.18
CA ASP A 375 -11.82 -18.83 -8.27
C ASP A 375 -11.87 -18.28 -6.85
N ALA A 376 -12.32 -19.10 -5.91
CA ALA A 376 -12.48 -18.72 -4.50
C ALA A 376 -11.19 -18.33 -3.80
N ARG A 377 -10.02 -18.72 -4.33
CA ARG A 377 -8.70 -18.36 -3.76
C ARG A 377 -8.49 -16.85 -3.71
N TYR A 378 -8.99 -16.12 -4.72
CA TYR A 378 -8.91 -14.66 -4.73
C TYR A 378 -9.75 -14.02 -3.63
N ALA A 379 -10.94 -14.58 -3.36
CA ALA A 379 -11.80 -14.12 -2.28
C ALA A 379 -11.22 -14.47 -0.89
N ASP A 380 -10.54 -15.61 -0.74
CA ASP A 380 -9.85 -15.99 0.49
C ASP A 380 -8.70 -15.03 0.82
N PHE A 381 -7.85 -14.72 -0.16
CA PHE A 381 -6.79 -13.75 0.03
C PHE A 381 -7.35 -12.36 0.35
N TYR A 382 -8.41 -11.96 -0.36
CA TYR A 382 -9.07 -10.68 -0.13
C TYR A 382 -9.61 -10.56 1.30
N GLU A 383 -10.36 -11.57 1.78
CA GLU A 383 -10.88 -11.61 3.14
C GLU A 383 -9.76 -11.49 4.17
N TYR A 384 -8.72 -12.29 4.00
CA TYR A 384 -7.59 -12.35 4.92
C TYR A 384 -6.86 -11.01 5.04
N ALA A 385 -6.48 -10.41 3.92
CA ALA A 385 -5.77 -9.14 3.89
C ALA A 385 -6.67 -7.95 4.29
N MET A 386 -7.95 -8.01 3.95
CA MET A 386 -8.93 -6.99 4.36
C MET A 386 -9.08 -6.93 5.88
N TRP A 387 -9.24 -8.07 6.56
CA TRP A 387 -9.36 -8.13 8.01
C TRP A 387 -8.07 -7.76 8.73
N ASN A 388 -6.95 -8.37 8.34
CA ASN A 388 -5.74 -8.37 9.14
C ASN A 388 -4.81 -7.18 8.83
N HIS A 389 -4.84 -6.67 7.60
CA HIS A 389 -4.04 -5.50 7.23
C HIS A 389 -4.91 -4.25 7.04
N ILE A 390 -5.78 -4.21 6.05
CA ILE A 390 -6.48 -2.97 5.68
C ILE A 390 -7.30 -2.41 6.85
N LEU A 391 -8.13 -3.22 7.50
CA LEU A 391 -8.92 -2.76 8.64
C LEU A 391 -8.04 -2.26 9.80
N SER A 392 -6.86 -2.85 9.98
CA SER A 392 -5.93 -2.48 11.04
C SER A 392 -5.18 -1.16 10.77
N THR A 393 -5.25 -0.62 9.54
CA THR A 393 -4.53 0.61 9.14
C THR A 393 -5.29 1.90 9.36
N GLN A 394 -6.48 1.85 9.97
CA GLN A 394 -7.21 3.05 10.36
C GLN A 394 -7.22 3.23 11.86
N ASP A 395 -6.93 4.44 12.33
CA ASP A 395 -7.19 4.82 13.72
C ASP A 395 -8.71 4.93 13.94
N PRO A 396 -9.32 4.09 14.77
CA PRO A 396 -10.75 4.13 15.01
C PRO A 396 -11.22 5.39 15.74
N LYS A 397 -10.30 6.16 16.37
CA LYS A 397 -10.60 7.39 17.11
C LYS A 397 -10.50 8.63 16.22
N THR A 398 -9.47 8.75 15.42
CA THR A 398 -9.18 9.95 14.62
C THR A 398 -9.51 9.79 13.15
N GLY A 399 -9.46 8.57 12.64
CA GLY A 399 -9.58 8.22 11.23
C GLY A 399 -8.24 8.23 10.47
N GLY A 400 -7.13 8.57 11.14
CA GLY A 400 -5.80 8.59 10.53
C GLY A 400 -5.38 7.24 9.99
N TYR A 401 -4.45 7.24 9.02
CA TYR A 401 -4.03 6.05 8.27
C TYR A 401 -2.60 5.66 8.56
N VAL A 402 -2.28 4.38 8.38
CA VAL A 402 -0.96 3.79 8.59
C VAL A 402 -0.26 3.58 7.26
N TYR A 403 1.04 3.89 7.22
CA TYR A 403 1.92 3.56 6.10
C TYR A 403 2.41 2.13 6.20
N PHE A 404 3.31 1.87 7.16
CA PHE A 404 3.88 0.56 7.43
C PHE A 404 3.23 -0.12 8.64
N THR A 405 2.87 -1.38 8.49
CA THR A 405 2.55 -2.25 9.61
C THR A 405 3.75 -3.13 9.90
N SER A 406 4.62 -2.67 10.82
CA SER A 406 5.81 -3.42 11.23
C SER A 406 5.43 -4.75 11.86
N LEU A 407 6.17 -5.80 11.53
CA LEU A 407 6.02 -7.12 12.14
C LEU A 407 7.13 -7.44 13.15
N GLN A 408 8.03 -6.47 13.36
CA GLN A 408 9.01 -6.58 14.41
C GLN A 408 8.30 -6.71 15.77
N PRO A 409 8.67 -7.69 16.60
CA PRO A 409 8.12 -7.84 17.95
C PRO A 409 8.15 -6.54 18.74
N GLN A 410 7.04 -6.20 19.39
CA GLN A 410 6.85 -4.96 20.14
C GLN A 410 6.88 -3.66 19.28
N ALA A 411 6.63 -3.76 17.99
CA ALA A 411 6.38 -2.59 17.14
C ALA A 411 5.03 -1.94 17.47
N TYR A 412 4.77 -0.78 16.88
CA TYR A 412 3.48 -0.08 16.94
C TYR A 412 3.26 0.69 15.64
N ARG A 413 2.00 1.08 15.39
CA ARG A 413 1.61 1.82 14.20
C ARG A 413 1.70 3.32 14.42
N ILE A 414 2.08 4.04 13.37
CA ILE A 414 2.03 5.50 13.28
C ILE A 414 0.87 5.88 12.39
N TYR A 415 0.01 6.77 12.86
CA TYR A 415 -1.18 7.24 12.16
C TYR A 415 -0.97 8.64 11.62
N SER A 416 -1.43 8.87 10.37
CA SER A 416 -1.47 10.21 9.79
C SER A 416 -2.44 11.11 10.54
N GLN A 417 -2.22 12.43 10.41
CA GLN A 417 -3.15 13.44 10.91
C GLN A 417 -3.81 14.15 9.73
N PRO A 418 -5.04 14.66 9.88
CA PRO A 418 -5.63 15.50 8.86
C PRO A 418 -4.75 16.71 8.59
N ASN A 419 -4.57 17.04 7.30
CA ASN A 419 -3.82 18.23 6.87
C ASN A 419 -2.32 18.21 7.20
N GLU A 420 -1.79 17.04 7.52
CA GLU A 420 -0.37 16.80 7.73
C GLU A 420 0.03 15.51 7.03
N GLY A 421 1.25 15.43 6.49
CA GLY A 421 1.80 14.23 5.87
C GLY A 421 0.94 13.64 4.76
N MET A 422 1.21 13.98 3.52
CA MET A 422 0.45 13.52 2.35
C MET A 422 1.17 12.34 1.68
N TRP A 423 1.38 11.27 2.44
CA TRP A 423 1.96 10.04 1.92
C TRP A 423 1.05 9.38 0.89
N CYS A 424 1.60 8.57 0.00
CA CYS A 424 0.78 7.73 -0.90
C CYS A 424 -0.25 6.89 -0.12
N CYS A 425 0.14 6.37 1.05
CA CYS A 425 -0.74 5.57 1.91
C CYS A 425 -1.84 6.38 2.62
N VAL A 426 -1.72 7.69 2.72
CA VAL A 426 -2.86 8.56 3.09
C VAL A 426 -3.89 8.54 1.96
N GLY A 427 -3.43 8.60 0.72
CA GLY A 427 -4.31 8.54 -0.45
C GLY A 427 -5.09 7.22 -0.54
N THR A 428 -4.40 6.08 -0.50
CA THR A 428 -5.09 4.77 -0.52
C THR A 428 -5.90 4.52 0.75
N GLY A 429 -5.46 5.04 1.90
CA GLY A 429 -6.21 4.99 3.14
C GLY A 429 -7.56 5.69 3.04
N MET A 430 -7.61 6.87 2.41
CA MET A 430 -8.85 7.59 2.12
C MET A 430 -9.86 6.73 1.33
N GLU A 431 -9.37 5.89 0.41
CA GLU A 431 -10.21 5.04 -0.45
C GLU A 431 -10.64 3.74 0.23
N ASN A 432 -9.72 3.09 0.97
CA ASN A 432 -9.85 1.73 1.47
C ASN A 432 -11.15 1.50 2.25
N HIS A 433 -11.47 2.41 3.17
CA HIS A 433 -12.53 2.19 4.14
C HIS A 433 -13.94 2.46 3.58
N SER A 434 -14.04 2.98 2.35
CA SER A 434 -15.31 3.12 1.62
C SER A 434 -15.58 1.97 0.64
N LYS A 435 -14.63 1.03 0.46
CA LYS A 435 -14.73 -0.08 -0.51
C LYS A 435 -15.27 -1.39 0.07
N TYR A 436 -15.42 -1.54 1.36
CA TYR A 436 -15.71 -2.82 2.00
C TYR A 436 -16.92 -3.57 1.43
N ALA A 437 -17.91 -2.84 0.91
CA ALA A 437 -19.08 -3.45 0.31
C ALA A 437 -18.88 -3.91 -1.15
N HIS A 438 -17.78 -3.52 -1.81
CA HIS A 438 -17.60 -3.69 -3.26
C HIS A 438 -17.48 -5.16 -3.69
N PHE A 439 -16.89 -6.02 -2.84
CA PHE A 439 -16.62 -7.41 -3.16
C PHE A 439 -17.42 -8.43 -2.31
N ILE A 440 -18.38 -7.99 -1.49
CA ILE A 440 -19.20 -8.92 -0.70
C ILE A 440 -20.01 -9.81 -1.62
N TYR A 441 -20.59 -9.23 -2.67
CA TYR A 441 -21.40 -9.92 -3.67
C TYR A 441 -20.93 -9.58 -5.07
N THR A 442 -20.89 -10.60 -5.93
CA THR A 442 -20.65 -10.46 -7.36
C THR A 442 -21.60 -11.35 -8.14
N HIS A 443 -21.61 -11.28 -9.47
CA HIS A 443 -22.45 -12.13 -10.30
C HIS A 443 -21.74 -12.49 -11.62
N ASP A 444 -22.19 -13.54 -12.28
CA ASP A 444 -21.63 -13.99 -13.57
C ASP A 444 -22.21 -13.26 -14.79
N GLY A 445 -22.98 -12.21 -14.59
CA GLY A 445 -23.71 -11.51 -15.66
C GLY A 445 -24.92 -12.29 -16.18
N LYS A 446 -25.20 -13.49 -15.68
CA LYS A 446 -26.27 -14.39 -16.13
C LYS A 446 -27.26 -14.68 -14.99
N GLN A 447 -27.08 -15.77 -14.28
CA GLN A 447 -28.02 -16.24 -13.26
C GLN A 447 -27.35 -16.66 -11.95
N THR A 448 -26.03 -16.49 -11.81
CA THR A 448 -25.32 -16.87 -10.59
C THR A 448 -24.96 -15.62 -9.79
N LEU A 449 -25.35 -15.61 -8.53
CA LEU A 449 -24.92 -14.66 -7.51
C LEU A 449 -23.87 -15.33 -6.63
N TYR A 450 -22.71 -14.70 -6.48
CA TYR A 450 -21.65 -15.15 -5.58
C TYR A 450 -21.72 -14.40 -4.25
N VAL A 451 -21.61 -15.09 -3.14
CA VAL A 451 -21.42 -14.56 -1.79
C VAL A 451 -19.96 -14.79 -1.43
N ASN A 452 -19.14 -13.75 -1.59
CA ASN A 452 -17.68 -13.81 -1.45
C ASN A 452 -17.22 -13.62 -0.02
N LEU A 453 -17.87 -12.70 0.72
CA LEU A 453 -17.45 -12.30 2.07
C LEU A 453 -18.63 -12.44 3.05
N PHE A 454 -18.31 -12.86 4.27
CA PHE A 454 -19.31 -13.02 5.35
C PHE A 454 -19.37 -11.74 6.20
N THR A 455 -20.01 -10.73 5.63
CA THR A 455 -20.14 -9.40 6.24
C THR A 455 -21.61 -9.01 6.31
N ALA A 456 -22.04 -8.54 7.48
CA ALA A 456 -23.42 -8.07 7.66
C ALA A 456 -23.75 -6.95 6.66
N SER A 457 -24.69 -7.21 5.77
CA SER A 457 -24.96 -6.34 4.61
C SER A 457 -26.32 -6.62 3.97
N THR A 458 -26.77 -5.70 3.13
CA THR A 458 -27.91 -5.89 2.24
C THR A 458 -27.48 -5.65 0.80
N LEU A 459 -28.01 -6.48 -0.10
CA LEU A 459 -27.95 -6.28 -1.55
C LEU A 459 -29.36 -5.98 -2.06
N LYS A 460 -29.50 -4.90 -2.84
CA LYS A 460 -30.77 -4.54 -3.52
C LYS A 460 -30.47 -4.19 -4.97
N ASP A 461 -30.63 -5.16 -5.84
CA ASP A 461 -30.45 -5.02 -7.28
C ASP A 461 -31.74 -5.40 -8.03
N LYS A 462 -31.81 -5.03 -9.31
CA LYS A 462 -32.95 -5.38 -10.16
C LYS A 462 -33.19 -6.89 -10.31
N ASN A 463 -32.13 -7.70 -10.23
CA ASN A 463 -32.18 -9.16 -10.42
C ASN A 463 -32.12 -9.91 -9.09
N PHE A 464 -31.36 -9.39 -8.11
CA PHE A 464 -31.05 -10.04 -6.84
C PHE A 464 -31.35 -9.12 -5.67
N ALA A 465 -31.86 -9.67 -4.59
CA ALA A 465 -31.93 -8.96 -3.32
C ALA A 465 -31.74 -9.94 -2.17
N LEU A 466 -30.82 -9.62 -1.27
CA LEU A 466 -30.46 -10.43 -0.11
C LEU A 466 -30.23 -9.55 1.11
N THR A 467 -30.47 -10.12 2.28
CA THR A 467 -29.98 -9.58 3.57
C THR A 467 -29.08 -10.62 4.22
N GLN A 468 -27.81 -10.30 4.42
CA GLN A 468 -26.85 -11.12 5.17
C GLN A 468 -26.76 -10.62 6.60
N GLN A 469 -27.19 -11.47 7.54
CA GLN A 469 -27.14 -11.23 8.99
C GLN A 469 -26.04 -12.10 9.58
N THR A 470 -25.07 -11.49 10.22
CA THR A 470 -23.95 -12.18 10.86
C THR A 470 -23.25 -11.26 11.85
N ASN A 471 -22.69 -11.83 12.90
CA ASN A 471 -21.71 -11.18 13.77
C ASN A 471 -20.31 -11.77 13.54
N PHE A 472 -20.07 -12.30 12.32
CA PHE A 472 -18.76 -12.84 11.96
C PHE A 472 -17.66 -11.76 12.08
N PRO A 473 -16.49 -12.06 12.63
CA PRO A 473 -15.97 -13.39 13.02
C PRO A 473 -16.32 -13.84 14.45
N TYR A 474 -17.01 -13.04 15.23
CA TYR A 474 -17.37 -13.38 16.62
C TYR A 474 -18.44 -14.48 16.71
N GLU A 475 -19.22 -14.65 15.66
CA GLU A 475 -20.15 -15.77 15.46
C GLU A 475 -19.68 -16.61 14.26
N GLN A 476 -19.57 -17.93 14.45
CA GLN A 476 -19.06 -18.85 13.43
C GLN A 476 -20.17 -19.27 12.45
N ALA A 477 -20.97 -18.32 12.02
CA ALA A 477 -22.08 -18.55 11.11
C ALA A 477 -22.49 -17.27 10.38
N THR A 478 -23.18 -17.45 9.25
CA THR A 478 -23.90 -16.37 8.59
C THR A 478 -25.28 -16.84 8.16
N LYS A 479 -26.25 -15.92 8.21
CA LYS A 479 -27.63 -16.13 7.78
C LYS A 479 -27.94 -15.22 6.61
N ILE A 480 -28.32 -15.79 5.48
CA ILE A 480 -28.67 -15.07 4.26
C ILE A 480 -30.16 -15.22 4.04
N ILE A 481 -30.89 -14.12 3.99
CA ILE A 481 -32.31 -14.06 3.73
C ILE A 481 -32.49 -13.62 2.28
N VAL A 482 -33.26 -14.39 1.51
CA VAL A 482 -33.61 -14.07 0.13
C VAL A 482 -34.76 -13.07 0.13
N ASP A 483 -34.50 -11.86 -0.31
CA ASP A 483 -35.48 -10.76 -0.32
C ASP A 483 -36.23 -10.66 -1.65
N LYS A 484 -35.73 -11.31 -2.70
CA LYS A 484 -36.34 -11.35 -4.04
C LYS A 484 -36.50 -12.76 -4.55
N ALA A 485 -37.75 -13.14 -4.86
CA ALA A 485 -38.04 -14.41 -5.47
C ALA A 485 -37.53 -14.50 -6.92
N GLY A 486 -37.11 -15.70 -7.35
CA GLY A 486 -36.63 -15.94 -8.72
C GLY A 486 -35.97 -17.31 -8.88
N ALA A 487 -35.74 -17.72 -10.11
CA ALA A 487 -34.95 -18.91 -10.43
C ALA A 487 -33.53 -18.50 -10.74
N TYR A 488 -32.59 -18.75 -9.81
CA TYR A 488 -31.18 -18.42 -9.95
C TYR A 488 -30.29 -19.23 -9.00
N THR A 489 -29.03 -19.21 -9.24
CA THR A 489 -28.02 -19.88 -8.42
C THR A 489 -27.45 -18.91 -7.39
N ILE A 490 -27.35 -19.33 -6.13
CA ILE A 490 -26.53 -18.66 -5.12
C ILE A 490 -25.30 -19.53 -4.89
N ALA A 491 -24.13 -19.01 -5.17
CA ALA A 491 -22.84 -19.63 -4.93
C ALA A 491 -22.22 -19.04 -3.65
N ILE A 492 -22.09 -19.86 -2.61
CA ILE A 492 -21.60 -19.44 -1.31
C ILE A 492 -20.17 -19.93 -1.14
N ARG A 493 -19.26 -19.05 -0.78
CA ARG A 493 -17.86 -19.41 -0.59
C ARG A 493 -17.69 -20.41 0.56
N HIS A 494 -16.91 -21.46 0.32
CA HIS A 494 -16.29 -22.31 1.33
C HIS A 494 -14.84 -21.83 1.49
N PRO A 495 -14.49 -21.16 2.60
CA PRO A 495 -13.14 -20.67 2.84
C PRO A 495 -12.15 -21.81 3.12
N ARG A 496 -10.87 -21.66 2.72
CA ARG A 496 -9.83 -22.66 2.99
C ARG A 496 -9.57 -22.91 4.48
N TRP A 497 -9.84 -21.90 5.31
CA TRP A 497 -9.64 -22.00 6.76
C TRP A 497 -10.72 -22.81 7.49
N VAL A 498 -11.86 -23.09 6.85
CA VAL A 498 -12.85 -24.03 7.38
C VAL A 498 -12.41 -25.44 6.99
N THR A 499 -11.80 -26.15 7.92
CA THR A 499 -11.25 -27.47 7.66
C THR A 499 -12.25 -28.58 7.91
N GLU A 500 -13.20 -28.41 8.83
CA GLU A 500 -14.24 -29.37 9.20
C GLU A 500 -15.55 -28.66 9.56
N GLY A 501 -16.68 -29.36 9.48
CA GLY A 501 -17.94 -28.86 9.99
C GLY A 501 -18.66 -27.81 9.13
N TYR A 502 -18.15 -27.45 7.95
CA TYR A 502 -18.88 -26.59 7.02
C TYR A 502 -20.21 -27.19 6.66
N SER A 503 -21.26 -26.43 6.81
CA SER A 503 -22.61 -26.92 6.44
C SER A 503 -23.51 -25.78 5.99
N VAL A 504 -24.45 -26.12 5.14
CA VAL A 504 -25.47 -25.21 4.63
C VAL A 504 -26.83 -25.79 4.88
N THR A 505 -27.75 -24.99 5.40
CA THR A 505 -29.19 -25.36 5.49
C THR A 505 -30.02 -24.36 4.72
N ILE A 506 -31.16 -24.79 4.18
CA ILE A 506 -32.16 -23.91 3.57
C ILE A 506 -33.48 -24.15 4.32
N ASN A 507 -34.02 -23.12 4.95
CA ASN A 507 -35.26 -23.21 5.77
C ASN A 507 -35.18 -24.32 6.85
N GLY A 508 -33.97 -24.54 7.40
CA GLY A 508 -33.71 -25.59 8.38
C GLY A 508 -33.36 -26.97 7.79
N GLU A 509 -33.53 -27.18 6.49
CA GLU A 509 -33.21 -28.45 5.83
C GLU A 509 -31.72 -28.45 5.39
N LYS A 510 -30.96 -29.44 5.87
CA LYS A 510 -29.53 -29.61 5.54
C LYS A 510 -29.37 -29.92 4.04
N GLN A 511 -28.48 -29.19 3.40
CA GLN A 511 -28.12 -29.42 2.00
C GLN A 511 -26.94 -30.39 1.92
N SER A 512 -26.92 -31.20 0.86
CA SER A 512 -25.75 -32.02 0.54
C SER A 512 -24.69 -31.09 -0.09
N VAL A 513 -23.57 -30.93 0.58
CA VAL A 513 -22.44 -30.12 0.11
C VAL A 513 -21.19 -31.00 0.05
N SER A 514 -20.39 -30.81 -1.01
CA SER A 514 -19.08 -31.44 -1.14
C SER A 514 -18.03 -30.36 -1.19
N VAL A 515 -17.16 -30.33 -0.19
CA VAL A 515 -16.08 -29.38 -0.06
C VAL A 515 -14.78 -30.11 0.27
N GLU A 516 -13.67 -29.61 -0.23
CA GLU A 516 -12.34 -30.17 0.03
C GLU A 516 -11.69 -29.42 1.20
N ARG A 517 -11.18 -30.15 2.17
CA ARG A 517 -10.49 -29.60 3.34
C ARG A 517 -9.29 -28.74 2.89
N GLY A 518 -9.17 -27.52 3.46
CA GLY A 518 -8.05 -26.63 3.20
C GLY A 518 -8.02 -25.99 1.81
N ARG A 519 -9.12 -26.16 1.04
CA ARG A 519 -9.24 -25.58 -0.29
C ARG A 519 -10.46 -24.67 -0.38
N ALA A 520 -10.23 -23.44 -0.85
CA ALA A 520 -11.31 -22.51 -1.14
C ALA A 520 -12.14 -22.99 -2.35
N SER A 521 -13.47 -22.88 -2.26
CA SER A 521 -14.41 -23.28 -3.34
C SER A 521 -15.73 -22.56 -3.18
N TYR A 522 -16.67 -22.81 -4.09
CA TYR A 522 -18.05 -22.35 -3.98
C TYR A 522 -19.02 -23.53 -3.90
N VAL A 523 -19.92 -23.48 -2.94
CA VAL A 523 -21.09 -24.35 -2.87
C VAL A 523 -22.24 -23.67 -3.61
N THR A 524 -22.73 -24.30 -4.67
CA THR A 524 -23.77 -23.76 -5.55
C THR A 524 -25.15 -24.29 -5.18
N LEU A 525 -26.11 -23.40 -4.97
CA LEU A 525 -27.47 -23.67 -4.62
C LEU A 525 -28.38 -23.19 -5.77
N ASN A 526 -28.69 -24.09 -6.71
CA ASN A 526 -29.55 -23.79 -7.87
C ASN A 526 -30.99 -24.19 -7.57
N ARG A 527 -31.88 -23.19 -7.48
CA ARG A 527 -33.31 -23.45 -7.24
C ARG A 527 -34.20 -22.25 -7.58
N LYS A 528 -35.53 -22.46 -7.52
CA LYS A 528 -36.50 -21.38 -7.53
C LYS A 528 -36.68 -20.85 -6.10
N TRP A 529 -36.10 -19.70 -5.83
CA TRP A 529 -36.16 -19.05 -4.55
C TRP A 529 -37.50 -18.37 -4.31
N ARG A 530 -37.93 -18.36 -3.04
CA ARG A 530 -39.08 -17.59 -2.56
C ARG A 530 -38.53 -16.44 -1.68
N LYS A 531 -39.24 -15.32 -1.69
CA LYS A 531 -38.95 -14.25 -0.72
C LYS A 531 -39.15 -14.79 0.70
N GLY A 532 -38.14 -14.56 1.56
CA GLY A 532 -38.12 -15.07 2.92
C GLY A 532 -37.41 -16.43 3.08
N ASP A 533 -36.98 -17.08 2.00
CA ASP A 533 -36.11 -18.27 2.13
C ASP A 533 -34.84 -17.88 2.91
N VAL A 534 -34.45 -18.75 3.83
CA VAL A 534 -33.32 -18.53 4.72
C VAL A 534 -32.24 -19.56 4.46
N ILE A 535 -31.07 -19.11 4.11
CA ILE A 535 -29.85 -19.93 4.01
C ILE A 535 -29.05 -19.68 5.28
N GLN A 536 -28.67 -20.74 5.99
CA GLN A 536 -27.74 -20.64 7.12
C GLN A 536 -26.46 -21.39 6.79
N VAL A 537 -25.33 -20.76 6.98
CA VAL A 537 -23.99 -21.31 6.72
C VAL A 537 -23.25 -21.42 8.04
N SER A 538 -22.74 -22.59 8.36
CA SER A 538 -21.83 -22.81 9.49
C SER A 538 -20.38 -22.67 9.03
N LEU A 539 -19.59 -21.90 9.77
CA LEU A 539 -18.22 -21.52 9.47
C LEU A 539 -17.32 -21.79 10.69
N PRO A 540 -17.12 -23.03 11.10
CA PRO A 540 -16.31 -23.37 12.26
C PRO A 540 -14.87 -22.90 12.09
N MET A 541 -14.33 -22.27 13.13
CA MET A 541 -12.97 -21.76 13.19
C MET A 541 -12.09 -22.59 14.11
N GLU A 542 -10.85 -22.78 13.71
CA GLU A 542 -9.82 -23.47 14.49
C GLU A 542 -8.65 -22.51 14.77
N LEU A 543 -8.04 -22.70 15.96
CA LEU A 543 -6.79 -22.02 16.29
C LEU A 543 -5.64 -22.73 15.57
N ARG A 544 -4.90 -21.97 14.78
CA ARG A 544 -3.76 -22.46 14.00
C ARG A 544 -2.50 -21.68 14.34
N MET A 545 -1.37 -22.32 14.12
CA MET A 545 -0.05 -21.72 14.21
C MET A 545 0.56 -21.75 12.81
N GLU A 546 0.96 -20.57 12.34
CA GLU A 546 1.59 -20.37 11.02
C GLU A 546 3.04 -19.92 11.19
N GLU A 547 3.92 -20.45 10.38
CA GLU A 547 5.34 -20.06 10.39
C GLU A 547 5.56 -18.77 9.59
N CYS A 548 6.50 -17.93 10.03
CA CYS A 548 7.00 -16.87 9.16
C CYS A 548 7.66 -17.50 7.92
N PRO A 549 7.30 -17.09 6.70
CA PRO A 549 7.84 -17.68 5.49
C PRO A 549 9.37 -17.73 5.49
N ASN A 550 9.96 -18.91 5.34
CA ASN A 550 11.41 -19.12 5.32
C ASN A 550 12.20 -18.53 6.50
N TYR A 551 11.53 -18.25 7.62
CA TYR A 551 12.13 -17.83 8.89
C TYR A 551 11.40 -18.50 10.06
N THR A 552 11.49 -19.81 10.11
CA THR A 552 10.66 -20.68 10.95
C THR A 552 10.91 -20.57 12.46
N ASP A 553 11.87 -19.75 12.90
CA ASP A 553 12.07 -19.40 14.30
C ASP A 553 10.95 -18.51 14.83
N TYR A 554 10.14 -17.95 13.95
CA TYR A 554 9.01 -17.10 14.29
C TYR A 554 7.69 -17.69 13.83
N VAL A 555 6.69 -17.65 14.69
CA VAL A 555 5.35 -18.18 14.42
C VAL A 555 4.30 -17.12 14.73
N ALA A 556 3.18 -17.16 14.02
CA ALA A 556 1.97 -16.39 14.26
C ALA A 556 0.81 -17.30 14.62
N PHE A 557 -0.25 -16.74 15.17
CA PHE A 557 -1.47 -17.48 15.54
C PHE A 557 -2.66 -16.92 14.81
N GLU A 558 -3.49 -17.80 14.26
CA GLU A 558 -4.71 -17.48 13.56
C GLU A 558 -5.91 -18.23 14.14
N TYR A 559 -7.06 -17.59 14.12
CA TYR A 559 -8.34 -18.23 14.42
C TYR A 559 -9.33 -17.96 13.28
N GLY A 560 -9.65 -19.01 12.51
CA GLY A 560 -10.34 -18.81 11.23
C GLY A 560 -9.50 -17.89 10.29
N PRO A 561 -10.05 -16.78 9.78
CA PRO A 561 -9.31 -15.84 8.95
C PRO A 561 -8.60 -14.74 9.77
N MET A 562 -8.74 -14.75 11.10
CA MET A 562 -8.25 -13.67 11.96
C MET A 562 -6.85 -13.95 12.45
N LEU A 563 -5.91 -13.05 12.16
CA LEU A 563 -4.63 -12.99 12.86
C LEU A 563 -4.87 -12.58 14.33
N LEU A 564 -4.28 -13.32 15.23
CA LEU A 564 -4.30 -13.01 16.65
C LEU A 564 -2.99 -12.33 17.06
N GLY A 565 -3.10 -11.09 17.51
CA GLY A 565 -2.00 -10.35 18.11
C GLY A 565 -2.12 -10.23 19.61
N ALA A 566 -1.04 -9.84 20.28
CA ALA A 566 -1.08 -9.45 21.69
C ALA A 566 -0.47 -8.06 21.87
N GLN A 567 -1.10 -7.22 22.69
CA GLN A 567 -0.49 -5.97 23.12
C GLN A 567 0.52 -6.23 24.24
N THR A 568 1.63 -5.49 24.23
CA THR A 568 2.68 -5.51 25.27
C THR A 568 2.74 -4.19 26.04
N THR A 569 2.03 -3.16 25.57
CA THR A 569 1.75 -1.92 26.32
C THR A 569 0.24 -1.66 26.31
N ALA A 570 -0.23 -0.84 27.22
CA ALA A 570 -1.62 -0.44 27.28
C ALA A 570 -1.95 0.55 26.14
N MET A 571 -3.15 0.47 25.59
CA MET A 571 -3.65 1.36 24.53
C MET A 571 -3.91 2.79 25.04
N ASP A 572 -4.26 2.92 26.32
CA ASP A 572 -4.42 4.20 27.01
C ASP A 572 -4.38 3.99 28.54
N LYS A 573 -4.54 5.07 29.31
CA LYS A 573 -4.50 5.04 30.78
C LYS A 573 -5.64 4.24 31.44
N ASN A 574 -6.75 4.03 30.74
CA ASN A 574 -7.83 3.18 31.26
C ASN A 574 -7.50 1.71 30.96
N ASP A 575 -6.99 1.42 29.80
CA ASP A 575 -6.54 0.09 29.44
C ASP A 575 -5.38 -0.40 30.33
N GLU A 576 -4.46 0.50 30.76
CA GLU A 576 -3.42 0.22 31.75
C GLU A 576 -3.99 -0.36 33.06
N LYS A 577 -5.11 0.22 33.54
CA LYS A 577 -5.76 -0.26 34.77
C LYS A 577 -6.44 -1.62 34.62
N VAL A 578 -6.92 -1.91 33.40
CA VAL A 578 -7.63 -3.15 33.11
C VAL A 578 -6.66 -4.29 32.83
N THR A 579 -5.64 -4.03 32.03
CA THR A 579 -4.68 -5.05 31.55
C THR A 579 -3.50 -5.25 32.49
N GLY A 580 -3.15 -4.23 33.29
CA GLY A 580 -1.91 -4.20 34.06
C GLY A 580 -0.66 -3.98 33.22
N LEU A 581 -0.81 -3.77 31.89
CA LEU A 581 0.30 -3.44 31.01
C LEU A 581 0.67 -1.96 31.14
N PRO A 582 1.96 -1.60 31.01
CA PRO A 582 2.37 -0.20 31.15
C PRO A 582 1.86 0.63 29.96
N TYR A 583 1.38 1.82 30.22
CA TYR A 583 1.09 2.79 29.17
C TYR A 583 2.35 3.49 28.70
N GLU A 584 2.54 3.62 27.39
CA GLU A 584 3.61 4.33 26.73
C GLU A 584 3.02 5.37 25.74
N SER A 585 3.52 6.59 25.78
CA SER A 585 3.18 7.60 24.78
C SER A 585 3.98 7.32 23.49
N LEU A 586 3.34 6.70 22.52
CA LEU A 586 3.95 6.27 21.28
C LEU A 586 4.06 7.44 20.30
N ARG A 587 5.22 7.60 19.69
CA ARG A 587 5.54 8.68 18.74
C ARG A 587 6.34 8.12 17.56
N ASN A 588 6.52 8.94 16.53
CA ASN A 588 7.49 8.69 15.47
C ASN A 588 8.90 8.51 16.06
N GLU A 589 9.70 7.67 15.47
CA GLU A 589 11.04 7.35 15.95
C GLU A 589 11.95 8.59 16.04
N TYR A 590 11.88 9.44 15.06
CA TYR A 590 12.73 10.63 14.91
C TYR A 590 12.06 11.94 15.34
N GLY A 591 10.92 11.86 16.02
CA GLY A 591 10.16 13.03 16.47
C GLY A 591 9.63 13.86 15.30
N ASP A 592 9.56 15.18 15.51
CA ASP A 592 9.16 16.15 14.49
C ASP A 592 10.29 16.37 13.49
N ASP A 593 10.36 15.55 12.44
CA ASP A 593 11.31 15.79 11.36
C ASP A 593 10.88 17.02 10.55
N SER A 594 11.55 18.12 10.79
CA SER A 594 11.23 19.41 10.16
C SER A 594 11.43 19.43 8.64
N ARG A 595 12.16 18.47 8.06
CA ARG A 595 12.36 18.36 6.60
C ARG A 595 11.11 17.95 5.87
N MET A 596 10.29 17.14 6.52
CA MET A 596 9.09 16.55 5.93
C MET A 596 7.82 17.09 6.57
N GLY A 597 7.93 18.03 7.51
CA GLY A 597 6.86 18.53 8.34
C GLY A 597 6.59 17.62 9.55
N HIS A 598 5.86 18.14 10.52
CA HIS A 598 5.39 17.38 11.67
C HIS A 598 4.56 16.20 11.16
N SER A 599 4.70 15.02 11.67
CA SER A 599 3.95 13.81 11.31
C SER A 599 4.35 13.12 10.01
N TYR A 600 5.50 13.41 9.43
CA TYR A 600 6.00 12.66 8.28
C TYR A 600 6.69 11.36 8.63
N GLY A 601 7.05 11.16 9.86
CA GLY A 601 7.58 9.90 10.30
C GLY A 601 6.54 8.79 10.10
N VAL A 602 6.88 7.80 9.30
CA VAL A 602 6.03 6.63 9.02
C VAL A 602 6.40 5.45 9.91
N ARG A 603 7.45 5.62 10.71
CA ARG A 603 8.15 4.60 11.47
C ARG A 603 8.09 4.89 12.96
N GLY A 604 7.74 3.87 13.75
CA GLY A 604 7.78 3.93 15.20
C GLY A 604 9.14 3.52 15.78
N ARG A 605 9.45 3.96 17.00
CA ARG A 605 10.65 3.53 17.72
C ARG A 605 10.59 2.03 18.00
N THR A 606 11.61 1.30 17.59
CA THR A 606 11.73 -0.14 17.82
C THR A 606 12.35 -0.45 19.20
N LEU A 607 12.02 -1.61 19.71
CA LEU A 607 12.69 -2.23 20.85
C LEU A 607 13.58 -3.39 20.35
N SER A 608 14.52 -3.83 21.18
CA SER A 608 15.33 -4.98 20.80
C SER A 608 14.50 -6.26 20.76
N LEU A 609 14.82 -7.16 19.82
CA LEU A 609 14.16 -8.46 19.73
C LEU A 609 14.33 -9.29 21.02
N SER A 610 15.46 -9.11 21.71
CA SER A 610 15.75 -9.81 22.96
C SER A 610 14.88 -9.38 24.14
N SER A 611 14.20 -8.23 24.05
CA SER A 611 13.27 -7.76 25.09
C SER A 611 11.86 -8.30 24.91
N ALA A 612 11.55 -8.90 23.76
CA ALA A 612 10.23 -9.41 23.45
C ALA A 612 9.88 -10.67 24.25
N PRO A 613 8.60 -10.91 24.52
CA PRO A 613 8.11 -12.19 25.02
C PRO A 613 8.45 -13.34 24.07
N LEU A 614 8.87 -14.47 24.62
CA LEU A 614 9.35 -15.65 23.92
C LEU A 614 8.46 -16.87 24.15
N LEU A 615 8.59 -17.89 23.28
CA LEU A 615 7.96 -19.20 23.45
C LEU A 615 9.06 -20.27 23.49
N LEU A 616 9.64 -20.46 24.67
CA LEU A 616 10.78 -21.36 24.88
C LEU A 616 10.30 -22.77 25.24
N CYS A 617 9.87 -23.49 24.21
CA CYS A 617 9.43 -24.87 24.30
C CYS A 617 9.55 -25.61 22.97
N ASP A 618 9.39 -26.93 22.97
CA ASP A 618 9.23 -27.69 21.75
C ASP A 618 8.03 -27.18 20.94
N ARG A 619 8.16 -27.17 19.64
CA ARG A 619 7.11 -26.68 18.71
C ARG A 619 5.77 -27.40 18.92
N SER A 620 5.77 -28.69 19.13
CA SER A 620 4.60 -29.53 19.40
C SER A 620 3.84 -29.13 20.70
N LYS A 621 4.49 -28.39 21.59
CA LYS A 621 3.90 -27.95 22.87
C LYS A 621 3.37 -26.52 22.83
N VAL A 622 3.61 -25.77 21.75
CA VAL A 622 3.22 -24.35 21.65
C VAL A 622 1.70 -24.19 21.84
N MET A 623 0.90 -25.00 21.14
CA MET A 623 -0.56 -24.91 21.22
C MET A 623 -1.10 -25.21 22.64
N GLN A 624 -0.37 -25.97 23.46
CA GLN A 624 -0.74 -26.24 24.85
C GLN A 624 -0.51 -25.02 25.76
N ARG A 625 0.22 -24.00 25.29
CA ARG A 625 0.42 -22.75 26.02
C ARG A 625 -0.74 -21.77 25.83
N ILE A 626 -1.68 -22.08 24.92
CA ILE A 626 -2.80 -21.20 24.59
C ILE A 626 -4.10 -21.82 25.13
N SER A 627 -4.92 -20.98 25.75
CA SER A 627 -6.25 -21.37 26.24
C SER A 627 -7.26 -20.28 25.92
N VAL A 628 -8.49 -20.70 25.60
CA VAL A 628 -9.60 -19.76 25.38
C VAL A 628 -9.89 -19.00 26.67
N SER A 629 -10.03 -17.68 26.60
CA SER A 629 -10.37 -16.85 27.77
C SER A 629 -11.73 -16.15 27.61
N ASP A 630 -12.08 -15.74 26.41
CA ASP A 630 -13.37 -15.13 26.07
C ASP A 630 -13.72 -15.49 24.61
N PRO A 631 -14.50 -16.53 24.37
CA PRO A 631 -14.82 -16.95 23.00
C PRO A 631 -15.68 -15.92 22.25
N ASP A 632 -16.53 -15.17 22.94
CA ASP A 632 -17.41 -14.17 22.31
C ASP A 632 -16.64 -12.94 21.82
N ARG A 633 -15.42 -12.76 22.31
CA ARG A 633 -14.49 -11.70 21.89
C ARG A 633 -13.27 -12.22 21.16
N LEU A 634 -13.23 -13.49 20.81
CA LEU A 634 -12.06 -14.14 20.21
C LEU A 634 -10.77 -13.89 21.01
N GLN A 635 -10.83 -14.00 22.34
CA GLN A 635 -9.69 -13.79 23.21
C GLN A 635 -9.15 -15.10 23.75
N PHE A 636 -7.81 -15.18 23.77
CA PHE A 636 -7.08 -16.33 24.27
C PHE A 636 -5.97 -15.86 25.21
N LYS A 637 -5.61 -16.69 26.19
CA LYS A 637 -4.42 -16.47 27.02
C LYS A 637 -3.27 -17.29 26.46
N ILE A 638 -2.12 -16.66 26.27
CA ILE A 638 -0.88 -17.32 25.89
C ILE A 638 0.15 -17.21 27.01
N LYS A 639 0.73 -18.36 27.44
CA LYS A 639 1.85 -18.39 28.39
C LYS A 639 3.15 -18.09 27.65
N VAL A 640 3.93 -17.14 28.15
CA VAL A 640 5.16 -16.67 27.53
C VAL A 640 6.33 -16.73 28.50
N ASP A 641 7.53 -16.71 27.96
CA ASP A 641 8.80 -16.67 28.71
C ASP A 641 9.46 -15.29 28.52
N ALA A 642 10.13 -14.79 29.55
CA ALA A 642 10.88 -13.55 29.49
C ALA A 642 12.37 -13.84 29.24
N ASN A 643 13.00 -13.02 28.38
CA ASN A 643 14.44 -13.07 28.23
C ASN A 643 15.13 -12.27 29.32
N THR A 644 15.55 -12.94 30.38
CA THR A 644 16.26 -12.33 31.52
C THR A 644 17.66 -11.82 31.20
N GLY A 645 18.22 -12.18 30.03
CA GLY A 645 19.51 -11.70 29.52
C GLY A 645 19.44 -10.38 28.73
N SER A 646 18.23 -9.86 28.45
CA SER A 646 18.09 -8.60 27.77
C SER A 646 18.61 -7.43 28.60
N THR A 647 19.24 -6.45 27.91
CA THR A 647 19.70 -5.19 28.52
C THR A 647 18.59 -4.14 28.58
N GLU A 648 17.48 -4.35 27.84
CA GLU A 648 16.30 -3.50 27.93
C GLU A 648 15.43 -3.91 29.11
N LYS A 649 14.54 -3.00 29.51
CA LYS A 649 13.56 -3.30 30.54
C LYS A 649 12.64 -4.44 30.03
N VAL A 650 12.88 -5.62 30.57
CA VAL A 650 12.03 -6.78 30.34
C VAL A 650 10.90 -6.75 31.36
N TYR A 651 9.67 -6.73 30.86
CA TYR A 651 8.52 -6.89 31.74
C TYR A 651 8.38 -8.36 32.09
N PRO A 652 8.02 -8.69 33.33
CA PRO A 652 7.89 -10.08 33.79
C PRO A 652 6.57 -10.69 33.30
N TRP A 653 6.29 -10.60 32.00
CA TRP A 653 5.12 -11.26 31.45
C TRP A 653 5.25 -12.77 31.58
N THR A 654 4.27 -13.39 32.16
CA THR A 654 4.10 -14.84 32.15
C THR A 654 2.91 -15.26 31.30
N THR A 655 2.02 -14.31 31.03
CA THR A 655 0.80 -14.53 30.24
C THR A 655 0.40 -13.22 29.56
N LEU A 656 0.04 -13.30 28.29
CA LEU A 656 -0.54 -12.20 27.50
C LEU A 656 -1.90 -12.62 26.94
N THR A 657 -2.68 -11.63 26.46
CA THR A 657 -3.97 -11.89 25.81
C THR A 657 -3.80 -11.74 24.31
N LEU A 658 -4.04 -12.83 23.58
CA LEU A 658 -4.24 -12.81 22.14
C LEU A 658 -5.66 -12.33 21.82
N ARG A 659 -5.81 -11.49 20.80
CA ARG A 659 -7.08 -10.97 20.28
C ARG A 659 -6.94 -10.67 18.78
N PRO A 660 -8.03 -10.44 18.05
CA PRO A 660 -7.94 -10.00 16.66
C PRO A 660 -7.00 -8.80 16.50
N PHE A 661 -6.03 -8.91 15.59
CA PHE A 661 -4.95 -7.94 15.47
C PHE A 661 -5.44 -6.52 15.16
N TYR A 662 -6.52 -6.39 14.37
CA TYR A 662 -7.07 -5.09 14.03
C TYR A 662 -7.62 -4.32 15.25
N GLU A 663 -7.93 -4.99 16.36
CA GLU A 663 -8.39 -4.35 17.61
C GLU A 663 -7.26 -3.69 18.41
N ILE A 664 -6.00 -4.05 18.16
CA ILE A 664 -4.86 -3.51 18.89
C ILE A 664 -4.43 -2.21 18.25
N GLN A 665 -4.77 -1.08 18.87
CA GLN A 665 -4.46 0.25 18.40
C GLN A 665 -3.71 1.03 19.48
N HIS A 666 -2.83 1.98 19.10
CA HIS A 666 -2.09 2.83 20.04
C HIS A 666 -1.28 2.08 21.10
N ALA A 667 -0.84 0.86 20.81
CA ALA A 667 -0.08 0.01 21.69
C ALA A 667 1.04 -0.69 20.94
N ARG A 668 2.08 -1.08 21.66
CA ARG A 668 3.05 -2.04 21.13
C ARG A 668 2.40 -3.41 21.06
N TYR A 669 2.73 -4.16 20.00
CA TYR A 669 2.10 -5.44 19.73
C TYR A 669 3.08 -6.53 19.31
N MET A 670 2.60 -7.77 19.41
CA MET A 670 3.22 -8.99 18.90
C MET A 670 2.29 -9.60 17.86
N CYS A 671 2.79 -9.86 16.66
CA CYS A 671 2.16 -10.71 15.64
C CYS A 671 2.95 -12.00 15.47
N TYR A 672 4.27 -11.87 15.33
CA TYR A 672 5.18 -12.99 15.30
C TYR A 672 5.88 -13.19 16.65
N TRP A 673 6.10 -14.45 17.01
CA TRP A 673 6.64 -14.89 18.29
C TRP A 673 7.87 -15.74 18.02
N TYR A 674 9.00 -15.39 18.64
CA TYR A 674 10.16 -16.27 18.63
C TYR A 674 9.85 -17.58 19.34
N GLN A 675 10.06 -18.70 18.66
CA GLN A 675 9.71 -20.02 19.13
C GLN A 675 10.87 -20.99 18.89
N ARG A 676 11.54 -21.39 19.95
CA ARG A 676 12.59 -22.44 19.98
C ARG A 676 12.64 -23.07 21.37
N PRO A 677 13.17 -24.31 21.49
CA PRO A 677 13.51 -24.87 22.80
C PRO A 677 14.52 -23.99 23.55
N GLN A 678 14.47 -24.05 24.89
CA GLN A 678 15.31 -23.22 25.77
C GLN A 678 16.81 -23.39 25.48
N GLU A 679 17.25 -24.62 25.25
CA GLU A 679 18.65 -24.95 24.95
C GLU A 679 19.15 -24.34 23.64
N VAL A 680 18.29 -24.21 22.63
CA VAL A 680 18.61 -23.57 21.35
C VAL A 680 18.70 -22.05 21.54
N PHE A 681 17.76 -21.46 22.27
CA PHE A 681 17.78 -20.04 22.59
C PHE A 681 19.03 -19.65 23.39
N ALA A 682 19.44 -20.45 24.37
CA ALA A 682 20.63 -20.20 25.18
C ALA A 682 21.94 -20.12 24.38
N GLN A 683 21.96 -20.72 23.19
CA GLN A 683 23.09 -20.66 22.26
C GLN A 683 22.98 -19.53 21.23
N SER A 684 21.88 -18.80 21.20
CA SER A 684 21.65 -17.73 20.23
C SER A 684 22.44 -16.45 20.52
N ASP A 685 22.86 -15.75 19.46
CA ASP A 685 23.54 -14.44 19.56
C ASP A 685 22.56 -13.25 19.63
N MET A 686 21.26 -13.52 19.75
CA MET A 686 20.22 -12.50 19.68
C MET A 686 20.51 -11.29 20.59
N THR A 687 20.80 -11.52 21.86
CA THR A 687 21.04 -10.45 22.83
C THR A 687 22.29 -9.61 22.48
N ARG A 688 23.31 -10.21 21.89
CA ARG A 688 24.53 -9.49 21.47
C ARG A 688 24.26 -8.62 20.23
N ALA A 689 23.65 -9.19 19.20
CA ALA A 689 23.31 -8.49 17.98
C ALA A 689 22.39 -7.28 18.25
N ASP A 690 21.39 -7.46 19.12
CA ASP A 690 20.49 -6.38 19.53
C ASP A 690 21.21 -5.24 20.26
N ARG A 691 22.15 -5.57 21.16
CA ARG A 691 22.96 -4.55 21.85
C ARG A 691 23.80 -3.73 20.88
N GLU A 692 24.41 -4.37 19.89
CA GLU A 692 25.24 -3.71 18.88
C GLU A 692 24.38 -2.79 17.99
N ALA A 693 23.23 -3.27 17.50
CA ALA A 693 22.30 -2.49 16.70
C ALA A 693 21.76 -1.28 17.48
N ARG A 694 21.41 -1.49 18.75
CA ARG A 694 20.91 -0.41 19.61
C ARG A 694 21.98 0.64 19.88
N ALA A 695 23.22 0.24 20.16
CA ALA A 695 24.32 1.17 20.41
C ALA A 695 24.57 2.11 19.20
N ILE A 696 24.33 1.62 17.98
CA ILE A 696 24.36 2.44 16.76
C ILE A 696 23.14 3.37 16.70
N ASN A 697 21.94 2.85 16.93
CA ASN A 697 20.69 3.63 16.84
C ASN A 697 20.64 4.76 17.88
N ASP A 698 21.05 4.52 19.12
CA ASP A 698 21.06 5.53 20.20
C ASP A 698 22.02 6.69 19.90
N ARG A 699 23.02 6.45 19.09
CA ARG A 699 23.98 7.47 18.61
C ARG A 699 23.56 8.15 17.32
N THR A 700 22.60 7.61 16.61
CA THR A 700 22.16 8.13 15.30
C THR A 700 21.44 9.47 15.49
N VAL A 701 21.94 10.49 14.83
CA VAL A 701 21.35 11.84 14.75
C VAL A 701 20.47 11.95 13.52
N ASP A 702 20.92 11.37 12.40
CA ASP A 702 20.19 11.32 11.15
C ASP A 702 20.60 10.08 10.31
N PHE A 703 19.72 9.63 9.42
CA PHE A 703 19.88 8.35 8.72
C PHE A 703 19.28 8.37 7.33
N VAL A 704 20.05 7.95 6.33
CA VAL A 704 19.59 7.71 4.96
C VAL A 704 19.70 6.23 4.65
N ALA A 705 18.58 5.57 4.35
CA ALA A 705 18.55 4.26 3.72
C ALA A 705 18.75 4.46 2.20
N THR A 706 19.93 4.11 1.72
CA THR A 706 20.27 4.31 0.30
C THR A 706 19.62 3.27 -0.57
N GLY A 707 19.18 3.66 -1.77
CA GLY A 707 18.38 2.81 -2.64
C GLY A 707 16.91 2.70 -2.25
N GLU A 708 16.51 3.32 -1.14
CA GLU A 708 15.11 3.47 -0.73
C GLU A 708 14.60 4.85 -1.14
N GLN A 709 13.66 4.85 -2.05
CA GLN A 709 13.18 6.02 -2.75
C GLN A 709 12.75 7.17 -1.82
N GLN A 710 12.00 6.85 -0.78
CA GLN A 710 11.46 7.88 0.12
C GLN A 710 12.50 8.41 1.10
N SER A 711 13.38 7.54 1.60
CA SER A 711 14.50 7.95 2.42
C SER A 711 15.44 8.88 1.65
N GLU A 712 15.75 8.54 0.41
CA GLU A 712 16.56 9.37 -0.48
C GLU A 712 15.89 10.70 -0.82
N ALA A 713 14.60 10.68 -1.16
CA ALA A 713 13.81 11.88 -1.45
C ALA A 713 13.76 12.82 -0.23
N GLY A 714 13.53 12.29 0.96
CA GLY A 714 13.54 13.05 2.21
C GLY A 714 14.87 13.71 2.53
N HIS A 715 15.97 13.16 2.03
CA HIS A 715 17.35 13.67 2.21
C HIS A 715 17.86 14.46 1.01
N LYS A 716 16.98 14.99 0.18
CA LYS A 716 17.32 15.82 -0.99
C LYS A 716 18.39 15.16 -1.87
N ALA A 717 18.20 13.87 -2.16
CA ALA A 717 19.16 13.12 -2.94
C ALA A 717 19.46 13.80 -4.27
N ASP A 718 20.76 13.94 -4.60
CA ASP A 718 21.26 14.34 -5.91
C ASP A 718 22.24 13.30 -6.42
N TYR A 719 22.11 12.88 -7.67
CA TYR A 719 22.98 11.87 -8.22
C TYR A 719 23.14 12.00 -9.73
N SER A 720 24.30 11.57 -10.21
CA SER A 720 24.56 11.51 -11.64
C SER A 720 23.58 10.57 -12.36
N THR A 721 23.34 10.85 -13.65
CA THR A 721 22.39 10.07 -14.50
C THR A 721 22.73 8.60 -14.65
N ASP A 722 23.94 8.21 -14.35
CA ASP A 722 24.48 6.85 -14.36
C ASP A 722 24.41 6.16 -12.99
N SER A 723 23.81 6.81 -11.99
CA SER A 723 23.58 6.21 -10.67
C SER A 723 22.53 5.09 -10.79
N ARG A 724 22.76 4.03 -10.00
CA ARG A 724 21.90 2.85 -9.94
C ARG A 724 21.60 2.50 -8.50
N TYR A 725 20.41 1.98 -8.27
CA TYR A 725 20.07 1.29 -7.03
C TYR A 725 19.98 -0.21 -7.29
N GLY A 726 20.21 -0.99 -6.26
CA GLY A 726 20.12 -2.44 -6.31
C GLY A 726 19.99 -3.05 -4.93
N ALA A 727 19.88 -4.38 -4.89
CA ALA A 727 19.87 -5.14 -3.65
C ALA A 727 20.96 -6.22 -3.68
N TYR A 728 21.62 -6.43 -2.55
CA TYR A 728 22.53 -7.54 -2.31
C TYR A 728 22.23 -8.13 -0.94
N ARG A 729 21.92 -9.43 -0.91
CA ARG A 729 21.54 -10.14 0.33
C ARG A 729 20.44 -9.44 1.12
N ASP A 730 19.41 -8.97 0.41
CA ASP A 730 18.24 -8.22 0.93
C ASP A 730 18.56 -6.87 1.59
N GLU A 731 19.76 -6.32 1.37
CA GLU A 731 20.09 -4.94 1.70
C GLU A 731 20.17 -4.10 0.43
N PHE A 732 19.52 -2.94 0.44
CA PHE A 732 19.50 -2.03 -0.69
C PHE A 732 20.72 -1.13 -0.68
N TYR A 733 21.18 -0.77 -1.87
CA TYR A 733 22.30 0.13 -2.04
C TYR A 733 22.11 1.06 -3.22
N ARG A 734 22.88 2.14 -3.23
CA ARG A 734 23.07 2.97 -4.40
C ARG A 734 24.54 3.04 -4.76
N ASP A 735 24.82 2.96 -6.06
CA ASP A 735 26.14 3.19 -6.65
C ASP A 735 26.05 4.13 -7.88
N CYS A 736 27.21 4.49 -8.47
CA CYS A 736 27.30 5.19 -9.74
C CYS A 736 28.55 4.74 -10.50
N GLN A 737 28.57 5.00 -11.81
CA GLN A 737 29.72 4.70 -12.66
C GLN A 737 30.90 5.63 -12.37
N LYS A 738 32.09 5.30 -12.91
CA LYS A 738 33.30 6.12 -12.79
C LYS A 738 33.02 7.59 -13.12
N GLY A 739 33.41 8.49 -12.24
CA GLY A 739 33.21 9.92 -12.36
C GLY A 739 31.85 10.44 -11.92
N GLY A 740 30.88 9.53 -11.69
CA GLY A 740 29.58 9.86 -11.16
C GLY A 740 29.60 10.14 -9.65
N HIS A 741 28.48 10.59 -9.13
CA HIS A 741 28.31 10.88 -7.71
C HIS A 741 26.92 10.51 -7.19
N VAL A 742 26.85 10.37 -5.87
CA VAL A 742 25.61 10.29 -5.07
C VAL A 742 25.77 11.24 -3.89
N GLU A 743 24.77 12.09 -3.66
CA GLU A 743 24.78 13.09 -2.57
C GLU A 743 23.48 13.04 -1.78
N TYR A 744 23.60 13.22 -0.46
CA TYR A 744 22.46 13.32 0.46
C TYR A 744 22.66 14.49 1.43
N THR A 745 21.58 15.13 1.83
CA THR A 745 21.59 16.16 2.85
C THR A 745 21.18 15.58 4.20
N LEU A 746 22.10 15.49 5.16
CA LEU A 746 21.85 15.09 6.54
C LEU A 746 21.54 16.30 7.41
N VAL A 747 20.72 16.11 8.46
CA VAL A 747 20.37 17.15 9.42
C VAL A 747 21.07 16.93 10.74
N ASN A 748 21.84 17.92 11.16
CA ASN A 748 22.46 17.98 12.48
C ASN A 748 21.50 18.62 13.50
N THR A 749 20.73 17.78 14.18
CA THR A 749 19.78 18.22 15.23
C THR A 749 20.47 18.45 16.59
N THR A 750 21.74 18.09 16.74
CA THR A 750 22.46 18.24 18.04
C THR A 750 22.81 19.67 18.38
N GLY A 751 22.89 20.58 17.41
CA GLY A 751 23.40 21.94 17.59
C GLY A 751 24.88 21.99 17.92
N LYS A 752 25.65 20.89 17.74
CA LYS A 752 27.10 20.80 18.02
C LYS A 752 27.86 20.58 16.73
N SER A 753 29.09 21.13 16.67
CA SER A 753 30.04 20.87 15.59
C SER A 753 31.12 19.85 15.99
N GLU A 754 31.18 19.45 17.23
CA GLU A 754 32.17 18.51 17.78
C GLU A 754 31.54 17.17 18.10
N ASP A 755 32.38 16.15 18.19
CA ASP A 755 31.96 14.78 18.57
C ASP A 755 30.93 14.17 17.63
N LEU A 756 30.97 14.52 16.35
CA LEU A 756 30.13 13.90 15.30
C LEU A 756 30.99 13.05 14.36
N SER A 757 30.38 12.02 13.81
CA SER A 757 31.01 11.13 12.83
C SER A 757 30.01 10.69 11.77
N LEU A 758 30.50 10.37 10.58
CA LEU A 758 29.74 9.78 9.49
C LEU A 758 29.97 8.27 9.51
N MET A 759 28.89 7.49 9.56
CA MET A 759 28.96 6.02 9.40
C MET A 759 28.37 5.64 8.05
N LEU A 760 29.11 4.86 7.28
CA LEU A 760 28.75 4.35 5.98
C LEU A 760 28.80 2.82 6.02
N ARG A 761 27.84 2.15 5.41
CA ARG A 761 27.80 0.69 5.33
C ARG A 761 28.16 0.22 3.94
N TYR A 762 29.08 -0.73 3.87
CA TYR A 762 29.58 -1.33 2.65
C TYR A 762 29.64 -2.84 2.73
N THR A 763 29.93 -3.50 1.60
CA THR A 763 30.20 -4.94 1.55
C THR A 763 31.60 -5.24 1.03
N THR A 764 32.25 -6.27 1.56
CA THR A 764 33.52 -6.77 1.05
C THR A 764 33.44 -7.38 -0.36
N ALA A 765 32.22 -7.62 -0.87
CA ALA A 765 32.00 -8.02 -2.26
C ALA A 765 32.48 -6.95 -3.26
N ASP A 766 32.49 -5.69 -2.86
CA ASP A 766 32.96 -4.53 -3.65
C ASP A 766 34.47 -4.25 -3.49
N LYS A 767 35.26 -5.23 -3.04
CA LYS A 767 36.70 -5.07 -2.83
C LYS A 767 37.42 -4.35 -3.96
N GLY A 768 38.28 -3.40 -3.61
CA GLY A 768 39.09 -2.63 -4.56
C GLY A 768 38.35 -1.44 -5.18
N ARG A 769 37.02 -1.29 -5.02
CA ARG A 769 36.31 -0.11 -5.48
C ARG A 769 36.65 1.08 -4.60
N VAL A 770 36.69 2.28 -5.21
CA VAL A 770 37.18 3.53 -4.59
C VAL A 770 36.12 4.61 -4.69
N ALA A 771 35.93 5.33 -3.61
CA ALA A 771 35.13 6.56 -3.61
C ALA A 771 35.80 7.67 -2.78
N THR A 772 35.57 8.91 -3.17
CA THR A 772 35.88 10.09 -2.36
C THR A 772 34.64 10.56 -1.64
N ILE A 773 34.70 10.65 -0.33
CA ILE A 773 33.67 11.22 0.52
C ILE A 773 33.96 12.70 0.75
N SER A 774 32.99 13.56 0.49
CA SER A 774 33.09 15.01 0.68
C SER A 774 31.94 15.53 1.52
N ILE A 775 32.18 16.59 2.28
CA ILE A 775 31.21 17.32 3.07
C ILE A 775 31.11 18.75 2.50
N ASP A 776 29.94 19.16 2.02
CA ASP A 776 29.68 20.46 1.41
C ASP A 776 30.77 20.85 0.35
N ASP A 777 31.11 19.88 -0.49
CA ASP A 777 32.13 19.92 -1.54
C ASP A 777 33.60 19.91 -1.04
N GLU A 778 33.85 19.91 0.28
CA GLU A 778 35.21 19.74 0.82
C GLU A 778 35.53 18.23 0.99
N PRO A 779 36.65 17.73 0.43
CA PRO A 779 37.04 16.33 0.60
C PRO A 779 37.26 15.98 2.07
N LEU A 780 36.59 14.94 2.54
CA LEU A 780 36.79 14.37 3.88
C LEU A 780 37.81 13.23 3.82
N GLN A 781 37.55 12.23 2.95
CA GLN A 781 38.39 11.05 2.86
C GLN A 781 38.20 10.30 1.54
N VAL A 782 39.28 9.74 1.01
CA VAL A 782 39.22 8.69 -0.03
C VAL A 782 39.15 7.34 0.67
N ILE A 783 38.19 6.54 0.28
CA ILE A 783 37.97 5.19 0.80
C ILE A 783 38.24 4.14 -0.29
N THR A 784 38.80 3.01 0.10
CA THR A 784 38.92 1.81 -0.73
C THR A 784 38.33 0.65 0.03
N ILE A 785 37.46 -0.13 -0.62
CA ILE A 785 36.84 -1.28 0.01
C ILE A 785 37.88 -2.41 0.20
N PRO A 786 38.11 -2.88 1.43
CA PRO A 786 39.08 -3.90 1.71
C PRO A 786 38.58 -5.30 1.29
N ALA A 787 39.50 -6.22 1.01
CA ALA A 787 39.16 -7.62 0.76
C ALA A 787 38.62 -8.33 2.01
N LYS A 788 39.03 -7.87 3.19
CA LYS A 788 38.55 -8.31 4.52
C LYS A 788 38.40 -7.09 5.40
N ALA A 789 37.31 -7.00 6.15
CA ALA A 789 37.12 -5.99 7.17
C ALA A 789 37.03 -6.67 8.54
N GLU A 790 37.58 -6.02 9.59
CA GLU A 790 37.69 -6.60 10.93
C GLU A 790 36.33 -6.86 11.59
N ASN A 791 35.33 -6.03 11.27
CA ASN A 791 34.00 -6.09 11.86
C ASN A 791 32.93 -6.39 10.81
N THR A 792 33.13 -7.43 10.01
CA THR A 792 32.08 -7.91 9.11
C THR A 792 31.02 -8.66 9.87
N ASP A 793 29.74 -8.39 9.54
CA ASP A 793 28.66 -9.28 9.94
C ASP A 793 28.75 -10.63 9.19
N GLY A 794 28.00 -11.62 9.60
CA GLY A 794 27.98 -12.95 8.98
C GLY A 794 27.59 -12.96 7.51
N LYS A 795 27.09 -11.81 6.96
CA LYS A 795 26.69 -11.61 5.57
C LYS A 795 27.75 -10.87 4.72
N GLY A 796 28.87 -10.46 5.35
CA GLY A 796 29.98 -9.78 4.65
C GLY A 796 29.83 -8.27 4.55
N PHE A 797 28.88 -7.67 5.27
CA PHE A 797 28.78 -6.22 5.40
C PHE A 797 29.60 -5.71 6.56
N PHE A 798 30.04 -4.45 6.45
CA PHE A 798 30.78 -3.77 7.51
C PHE A 798 30.46 -2.28 7.55
N ASN A 799 30.64 -1.66 8.70
CA ASN A 799 30.42 -0.23 8.91
C ASN A 799 31.78 0.46 8.94
N MET A 800 31.90 1.55 8.18
CA MET A 800 33.05 2.44 8.18
C MET A 800 32.63 3.75 8.86
N THR A 801 33.35 4.14 9.90
CA THR A 801 33.06 5.38 10.64
C THR A 801 34.16 6.40 10.41
N LEU A 802 33.79 7.59 9.91
CA LEU A 802 34.67 8.71 9.59
C LEU A 802 34.40 9.85 10.57
N PRO A 803 35.38 10.29 11.40
CA PRO A 803 35.19 11.46 12.25
C PRO A 803 34.98 12.70 11.40
N LEU A 804 34.03 13.55 11.79
CA LEU A 804 33.77 14.82 11.12
C LEU A 804 34.56 15.96 11.80
N PRO A 805 35.49 16.64 11.12
CA PRO A 805 36.19 17.79 11.66
C PRO A 805 35.20 18.92 11.99
N ALA A 806 35.31 19.52 13.19
CA ALA A 806 34.42 20.59 13.63
C ALA A 806 34.34 21.76 12.63
N LYS A 807 35.44 22.07 11.94
CA LYS A 807 35.47 23.11 10.91
C LYS A 807 34.52 22.90 9.75
N MET A 808 34.25 21.62 9.38
CA MET A 808 33.33 21.29 8.31
C MET A 808 31.87 21.45 8.72
N LEU A 809 31.60 21.45 10.02
CA LEU A 809 30.29 21.55 10.63
C LEU A 809 29.96 22.95 11.15
N THR A 810 30.87 23.89 10.95
CA THR A 810 30.73 25.30 11.35
C THR A 810 30.30 26.13 10.14
N GLU A 811 29.41 27.09 10.35
CA GLU A 811 28.97 28.02 9.31
C GLU A 811 30.16 28.83 8.78
N LYS A 812 30.13 29.23 7.48
CA LYS A 812 31.21 29.98 6.82
C LYS A 812 31.61 31.29 7.51
N ASN A 813 30.68 31.87 8.29
CA ASN A 813 30.93 33.07 9.07
C ASN A 813 31.65 32.81 10.42
N GLY A 814 31.97 31.55 10.73
CA GLY A 814 32.58 31.11 11.97
C GLY A 814 31.71 31.25 13.24
N LYS A 815 30.45 31.63 13.09
CA LYS A 815 29.49 31.89 14.18
C LYS A 815 28.27 31.05 14.11
N GLY A 816 28.38 29.76 14.21
CA GLY A 816 27.22 28.90 14.23
C GLY A 816 27.54 27.48 13.75
N VAL A 817 26.64 26.58 14.05
CA VAL A 817 26.73 25.17 13.65
C VAL A 817 25.83 24.94 12.46
N LYS A 818 26.34 24.29 11.43
CA LYS A 818 25.53 23.91 10.27
C LYS A 818 24.42 22.98 10.70
N LYS A 819 23.21 23.32 10.31
CA LYS A 819 22.02 22.51 10.53
C LYS A 819 21.88 21.42 9.46
N GLU A 820 22.25 21.70 8.23
CA GLU A 820 22.26 20.77 7.10
C GLU A 820 23.69 20.51 6.63
N ILE A 821 23.98 19.28 6.26
CA ILE A 821 25.31 18.81 5.86
C ILE A 821 25.12 17.98 4.59
N ARG A 822 25.72 18.42 3.48
CA ARG A 822 25.69 17.63 2.24
C ARG A 822 26.83 16.61 2.26
N VAL A 823 26.50 15.35 2.15
CA VAL A 823 27.43 14.23 2.07
C VAL A 823 27.44 13.72 0.64
N ARG A 824 28.56 13.94 -0.07
CA ARG A 824 28.73 13.48 -1.45
C ARG A 824 29.73 12.33 -1.49
N MET A 825 29.36 11.28 -2.21
CA MET A 825 30.21 10.14 -2.54
C MET A 825 30.47 10.17 -4.04
N THR A 826 31.72 10.25 -4.46
CA THR A 826 32.13 10.34 -5.87
C THR A 826 32.95 9.12 -6.27
N ALA A 827 32.64 8.50 -7.40
CA ALA A 827 33.39 7.37 -7.97
C ALA A 827 34.73 7.87 -8.55
N THR A 828 35.79 7.84 -7.75
CA THR A 828 37.14 8.37 -8.12
C THR A 828 38.12 7.29 -8.53
N GLY A 829 37.73 5.99 -8.42
CA GLY A 829 38.54 4.87 -8.93
C GLY A 829 38.26 4.56 -10.40
N ASP A 830 38.93 3.51 -10.91
CA ASP A 830 38.74 3.02 -12.29
C ASP A 830 37.51 2.13 -12.47
N THR A 831 36.77 1.85 -11.40
CA THR A 831 35.56 1.02 -11.34
C THR A 831 34.39 1.88 -10.89
N PRO A 832 33.15 1.36 -10.97
CA PRO A 832 32.02 1.97 -10.29
C PRO A 832 32.29 2.23 -8.79
N MET A 833 31.62 3.20 -8.20
CA MET A 833 31.63 3.45 -6.75
C MET A 833 31.23 2.19 -6.00
N PRO A 834 31.76 1.92 -4.78
CA PRO A 834 31.20 0.87 -3.93
C PRO A 834 29.74 1.15 -3.61
N GLY A 835 28.90 0.12 -3.63
CA GLY A 835 27.49 0.24 -3.23
C GLY A 835 27.42 0.66 -1.77
N CYS A 836 26.84 1.85 -1.53
CA CYS A 836 26.56 2.32 -0.18
C CYS A 836 25.18 1.86 0.25
N TYR A 837 25.04 1.25 1.43
CA TYR A 837 23.81 0.66 1.94
C TYR A 837 23.08 1.56 2.93
N TYR A 838 23.79 2.43 3.62
CA TYR A 838 23.22 3.54 4.37
C TYR A 838 24.29 4.60 4.70
N VAL A 839 23.79 5.77 5.02
CA VAL A 839 24.60 6.89 5.56
C VAL A 839 23.99 7.33 6.87
N ARG A 840 24.77 7.39 7.96
CA ARG A 840 24.32 7.84 9.27
C ARG A 840 25.20 8.95 9.79
N LEU A 841 24.57 9.98 10.35
CA LEU A 841 25.23 10.95 11.19
C LEU A 841 25.15 10.46 12.63
N LEU A 842 26.27 10.23 13.27
CA LEU A 842 26.36 9.75 14.63
C LEU A 842 26.90 10.82 15.56
N LYS A 843 26.32 10.95 16.76
CA LYS A 843 26.93 11.58 17.92
C LYS A 843 27.82 10.58 18.66
N LYS A 844 28.77 11.09 19.45
CA LYS A 844 29.69 10.29 20.26
C LYS A 844 28.97 9.45 21.31
#